data_87cb9f44536e9496938c918f81e2e396
#
_entry.id   87cb9f44536e9496938c918f81e2e396
#
_cell.length_a   1.000
_cell.length_b   1.000
_cell.length_c   1.000
_cell.angle_alpha   90.00
_cell.angle_beta   90.00
_cell.angle_gamma   90.00
#
_symmetry.space_group_name_H-M   'P 1'
#
loop_
_entity.id
_entity.type
_entity.pdbx_description
1 polymer ?
#
loop_
_entity_poly.entity_id
_entity_poly.type
_entity_poly.pdbx_seq_one_letter_code
_entity_poly.pdbx_strand_id
1 'polypeptide(L)'
;MLERLIVRGAREHNLKDVSLDLPRDALIVFTGLSGSGKSSLAFDTIFAEGQRRYVESLSAYARQFLGQMDKPDVDFIEGLSPAVSIDQKSTSRNPRSTVGTITEVYDYLRLLYARIGRPHCPKCGRPISRQHPQQIVDQVLELPEGTRFQVLAPVVRERKGEFVELFRTLQTQGYSRVRVDGAAHQLDDPPKLKKQEKHTIEVVVDRLAVKPTAKQRLTDSIETALRLAGGTVTLDFVDRPEDADDRTRVFSEHLACPVDGLSFEELEPRSFSFNSPFGACPECTGLGTRHEVDPDLVVPDPDASLAAGAVAPWSIGTSAEYFLRLLGALAEDLGFDLDTPWQDLPAEARKTILQGQRSSVTVKYRNRYGRERSYTTGFEGVIPYIQRRHAEAETDSGRERMAGYMREVPCPACGGARLKPVSLAVTVGGRSIADVAALPIGEASDVLSSLELDDRDAAIGARVLKEIGERLQFLVDVGLHYLSLDRPAATLAGGEAQRIRLATQIGSGLVGVLYVLDEPSIGLHQRDNRRLIETLVRLRDLGNTLIVVEHDEDTIRAADWVVDIGPGAGEHGGQVVVSGPVPELLEATDSITGAYVAGTKQIEVPPVRRSPQPGRELRIVGAREHNLRKVDATIPLGCLVAVTGVSGSGKSTLVNDVLYRVLARELNGARTVPGRHTRVEGLEHLDKVVHVDQSPIGRTPRSNPATYTGVFDHVRKLFAQTEEAKVRGYLPGRFSFNVKGGRCEACTGDGTIKIEMNFLPDVYVPCEVCHGARYNRETLEVHYKGKTIAEVLDMPIEEAAEFFAAVPAIARHLRTLVDVGLGYVRLGQPAPTLSGGEAQRVKLAAELQKRATGRTIYVLDEPTTGLHFEDIRRLLIVLQRLVDTGNTIVVIEHNLDVIKTADWLVDMGPEGGSGGGTVVATGTPEDVAMVSASHTGRFLADVLGTSHDRGVA
;
A
#
# COMPACT_ATOMS: atom_id res chain seq x y z
N MET A 1 25.85 -24.84 -24.67
CA MET A 1 25.29 -23.52 -24.31
C MET A 1 26.47 -22.56 -24.17
N LEU A 2 26.34 -21.32 -24.56
CA LEU A 2 27.36 -20.31 -24.30
C LEU A 2 27.50 -20.17 -22.77
N GLU A 3 28.74 -20.33 -22.28
CA GLU A 3 29.03 -20.23 -20.82
C GLU A 3 29.05 -18.78 -20.30
N ARG A 4 28.90 -17.82 -21.19
CA ARG A 4 29.02 -16.40 -20.89
C ARG A 4 27.89 -15.56 -21.49
N LEU A 5 27.56 -14.47 -20.83
CA LEU A 5 26.72 -13.37 -21.30
C LEU A 5 27.65 -12.27 -21.81
N ILE A 6 27.63 -12.01 -23.12
CA ILE A 6 28.56 -11.07 -23.79
C ILE A 6 27.78 -9.83 -24.22
N VAL A 7 28.17 -8.66 -23.74
CA VAL A 7 27.60 -7.35 -24.13
C VAL A 7 28.68 -6.60 -24.88
N ARG A 8 28.35 -5.99 -26.02
CA ARG A 8 29.26 -5.14 -26.81
C ARG A 8 28.59 -3.84 -27.21
N GLY A 9 29.30 -2.73 -26.95
CA GLY A 9 28.93 -1.43 -27.45
C GLY A 9 27.64 -0.88 -26.85
N ALA A 10 27.41 -1.00 -25.52
CA ALA A 10 26.25 -0.43 -24.85
C ALA A 10 26.44 1.08 -24.66
N ARG A 11 25.47 1.89 -25.19
CA ARG A 11 25.51 3.36 -25.20
C ARG A 11 24.23 3.99 -24.66
N GLU A 12 23.37 3.22 -24.00
CA GLU A 12 22.12 3.73 -23.46
C GLU A 12 22.36 4.80 -22.40
N HIS A 13 21.63 5.91 -22.44
CA HIS A 13 21.75 7.05 -21.53
C HIS A 13 23.18 7.61 -21.43
N ASN A 14 23.84 7.43 -20.29
CA ASN A 14 25.19 7.92 -20.03
C ASN A 14 26.31 6.87 -20.27
N LEU A 15 25.97 5.68 -20.74
CA LEU A 15 26.96 4.63 -21.02
C LEU A 15 27.89 5.02 -22.18
N LYS A 16 29.18 4.76 -21.99
CA LYS A 16 30.25 5.12 -22.97
C LYS A 16 30.83 3.90 -23.66
N ASP A 17 30.05 3.32 -24.57
CA ASP A 17 30.49 2.17 -25.40
C ASP A 17 30.93 0.97 -24.55
N VAL A 18 30.10 0.61 -23.54
CA VAL A 18 30.42 -0.41 -22.57
C VAL A 18 30.39 -1.80 -23.19
N SER A 19 31.48 -2.56 -22.98
CA SER A 19 31.60 -3.96 -23.39
C SER A 19 31.94 -4.83 -22.20
N LEU A 20 31.21 -5.94 -21.99
CA LEU A 20 31.37 -6.85 -20.87
C LEU A 20 31.29 -8.30 -21.29
N ASP A 21 31.93 -9.15 -20.49
CA ASP A 21 31.97 -10.59 -20.67
C ASP A 21 31.69 -11.26 -19.29
N LEU A 22 30.42 -11.56 -19.03
CA LEU A 22 29.91 -11.95 -17.72
C LEU A 22 29.74 -13.46 -17.64
N PRO A 23 30.02 -14.10 -16.47
CA PRO A 23 29.72 -15.50 -16.26
C PRO A 23 28.20 -15.74 -16.20
N ARG A 24 27.77 -16.91 -16.64
CA ARG A 24 26.40 -17.39 -16.42
C ARG A 24 26.34 -18.23 -15.16
N ASP A 25 25.10 -18.48 -14.68
CA ASP A 25 24.84 -19.28 -13.49
C ASP A 25 25.61 -18.75 -12.27
N ALA A 26 25.65 -17.42 -12.15
CA ALA A 26 26.44 -16.67 -11.18
C ALA A 26 25.63 -15.52 -10.57
N LEU A 27 26.00 -15.11 -9.37
CA LEU A 27 25.55 -13.88 -8.74
C LEU A 27 26.47 -12.74 -9.13
N ILE A 28 25.99 -11.84 -10.00
CA ILE A 28 26.72 -10.72 -10.54
C ILE A 28 26.21 -9.44 -9.91
N VAL A 29 27.05 -8.68 -9.24
CA VAL A 29 26.67 -7.41 -8.62
C VAL A 29 27.16 -6.24 -9.47
N PHE A 30 26.23 -5.35 -9.87
CA PHE A 30 26.53 -4.08 -10.50
C PHE A 30 26.57 -3.00 -9.43
N THR A 31 27.70 -2.37 -9.23
CA THR A 31 27.93 -1.35 -8.20
C THR A 31 28.52 -0.07 -8.77
N GLY A 32 28.72 0.97 -7.94
CA GLY A 32 29.25 2.27 -8.32
C GLY A 32 28.41 3.43 -7.83
N LEU A 33 28.81 4.66 -8.03
CA LEU A 33 28.12 5.87 -7.58
C LEU A 33 26.67 5.98 -8.07
N SER A 34 25.81 6.68 -7.32
CA SER A 34 24.47 7.00 -7.80
C SER A 34 24.54 7.80 -9.09
N GLY A 35 23.76 7.38 -10.12
CA GLY A 35 23.82 8.01 -11.45
C GLY A 35 25.02 7.61 -12.33
N SER A 36 25.82 6.60 -11.95
CA SER A 36 26.97 6.14 -12.77
C SER A 36 26.60 5.35 -14.03
N GLY A 37 25.34 4.89 -14.17
CA GLY A 37 24.86 4.12 -15.32
C GLY A 37 24.56 2.64 -15.03
N LYS A 38 24.58 2.21 -13.77
CA LYS A 38 24.26 0.82 -13.35
C LYS A 38 22.92 0.33 -13.88
N SER A 39 21.87 1.07 -13.57
CA SER A 39 20.51 0.71 -13.98
C SER A 39 20.34 0.79 -15.48
N SER A 40 20.98 1.75 -16.17
CA SER A 40 20.98 1.84 -17.63
C SER A 40 21.58 0.59 -18.28
N LEU A 41 22.65 0.03 -17.69
CA LEU A 41 23.25 -1.19 -18.21
C LEU A 41 22.42 -2.44 -17.87
N ALA A 42 21.95 -2.56 -16.60
CA ALA A 42 21.23 -3.74 -16.14
C ALA A 42 19.81 -3.83 -16.71
N PHE A 43 19.05 -2.73 -16.63
CA PHE A 43 17.62 -2.71 -16.99
C PHE A 43 17.39 -2.20 -18.40
N ASP A 44 17.90 -1.01 -18.74
CA ASP A 44 17.58 -0.37 -20.02
C ASP A 44 18.35 -1.01 -21.19
N THR A 45 19.44 -1.77 -20.93
CA THR A 45 20.21 -2.47 -21.94
C THR A 45 20.01 -3.99 -21.88
N ILE A 46 20.50 -4.67 -20.81
CA ILE A 46 20.55 -6.16 -20.77
C ILE A 46 19.14 -6.75 -20.65
N PHE A 47 18.36 -6.28 -19.65
CA PHE A 47 16.99 -6.77 -19.45
C PHE A 47 16.09 -6.39 -20.63
N ALA A 48 16.15 -5.14 -21.10
CA ALA A 48 15.32 -4.66 -22.21
C ALA A 48 15.53 -5.48 -23.49
N GLU A 49 16.81 -5.79 -23.84
CA GLU A 49 17.11 -6.63 -25.00
C GLU A 49 16.66 -8.08 -24.80
N GLY A 50 16.83 -8.62 -23.58
CA GLY A 50 16.32 -9.96 -23.22
C GLY A 50 14.80 -10.07 -23.38
N GLN A 51 14.07 -9.08 -22.88
CA GLN A 51 12.62 -9.02 -22.99
C GLN A 51 12.18 -8.81 -24.43
N ARG A 52 12.84 -7.91 -25.18
CA ARG A 52 12.56 -7.67 -26.60
C ARG A 52 12.67 -8.96 -27.43
N ARG A 53 13.75 -9.71 -27.27
CA ARG A 53 13.95 -11.01 -27.97
C ARG A 53 12.90 -12.04 -27.57
N TYR A 54 12.52 -12.09 -26.30
CA TYR A 54 11.47 -12.98 -25.85
C TYR A 54 10.12 -12.63 -26.50
N VAL A 55 9.75 -11.34 -26.51
CA VAL A 55 8.50 -10.87 -27.15
C VAL A 55 8.53 -11.13 -28.67
N GLU A 56 9.67 -10.92 -29.34
CA GLU A 56 9.83 -11.23 -30.77
C GLU A 56 9.67 -12.72 -31.09
N SER A 57 9.99 -13.60 -30.15
CA SER A 57 9.81 -15.06 -30.31
C SER A 57 8.35 -15.50 -30.22
N LEU A 58 7.45 -14.65 -29.72
CA LEU A 58 6.03 -14.93 -29.57
C LEU A 58 5.29 -14.83 -30.91
N SER A 59 4.07 -15.39 -30.95
CA SER A 59 3.21 -15.30 -32.13
C SER A 59 2.89 -13.85 -32.52
N ALA A 60 2.62 -13.60 -33.83
CA ALA A 60 2.24 -12.27 -34.32
C ALA A 60 1.04 -11.67 -33.55
N TYR A 61 0.08 -12.53 -33.16
CA TYR A 61 -1.08 -12.15 -32.37
C TYR A 61 -0.67 -11.65 -30.97
N ALA A 62 0.18 -12.39 -30.26
CA ALA A 62 0.65 -11.99 -28.93
C ALA A 62 1.46 -10.67 -28.98
N ARG A 63 2.25 -10.47 -30.03
CA ARG A 63 3.03 -9.21 -30.25
C ARG A 63 2.13 -7.97 -30.41
N GLN A 64 0.95 -8.10 -31.01
CA GLN A 64 -0.02 -6.98 -31.12
C GLN A 64 -0.50 -6.47 -29.76
N PHE A 65 -0.57 -7.33 -28.75
CA PHE A 65 -1.00 -6.93 -27.39
C PHE A 65 0.16 -6.39 -26.53
N LEU A 66 1.39 -6.86 -26.77
CA LEU A 66 2.55 -6.47 -25.96
C LEU A 66 3.26 -5.21 -26.48
N GLY A 67 2.87 -4.73 -27.65
CA GLY A 67 3.49 -3.57 -28.29
C GLY A 67 4.87 -3.88 -28.90
N GLN A 68 5.40 -2.93 -29.66
CA GLN A 68 6.75 -2.99 -30.20
C GLN A 68 7.67 -2.35 -29.17
N MET A 69 8.66 -3.11 -28.67
CA MET A 69 9.66 -2.60 -27.74
C MET A 69 10.79 -1.95 -28.55
N ASP A 70 11.25 -0.79 -28.13
CA ASP A 70 12.40 -0.13 -28.71
C ASP A 70 13.67 -0.98 -28.51
N LYS A 71 14.52 -1.02 -29.52
CA LYS A 71 15.81 -1.69 -29.40
C LYS A 71 16.75 -0.78 -28.58
N PRO A 72 17.36 -1.28 -27.50
CA PRO A 72 18.35 -0.50 -26.77
C PRO A 72 19.57 -0.18 -27.66
N ASP A 73 20.24 0.93 -27.35
CA ASP A 73 21.45 1.34 -28.05
C ASP A 73 22.63 0.46 -27.62
N VAL A 74 22.75 -0.68 -28.28
CA VAL A 74 23.78 -1.69 -28.07
C VAL A 74 24.09 -2.39 -29.38
N ASP A 75 25.34 -2.66 -29.64
CA ASP A 75 25.74 -3.33 -30.88
C ASP A 75 25.17 -4.75 -30.92
N PHE A 76 25.50 -5.58 -29.93
CA PHE A 76 24.88 -6.90 -29.74
C PHE A 76 25.04 -7.42 -28.31
N ILE A 77 24.15 -8.36 -27.93
CA ILE A 77 24.26 -9.13 -26.71
C ILE A 77 24.09 -10.61 -27.07
N GLU A 78 25.03 -11.45 -26.61
CA GLU A 78 24.96 -12.91 -26.77
C GLU A 78 24.79 -13.61 -25.41
N GLY A 79 24.27 -14.82 -25.45
CA GLY A 79 24.08 -15.64 -24.22
C GLY A 79 22.92 -15.24 -23.33
N LEU A 80 21.99 -14.40 -23.82
CA LEU A 80 20.78 -14.03 -23.07
C LEU A 80 19.89 -15.25 -22.83
N SER A 81 19.47 -15.41 -21.59
CA SER A 81 18.37 -16.27 -21.17
C SER A 81 17.06 -15.48 -21.13
N PRO A 82 15.88 -16.12 -21.02
CA PRO A 82 14.65 -15.42 -20.66
C PRO A 82 14.87 -14.54 -19.43
N ALA A 83 14.57 -13.25 -19.56
CA ALA A 83 14.89 -12.28 -18.53
C ALA A 83 13.66 -11.90 -17.71
N VAL A 84 13.81 -11.84 -16.39
CA VAL A 84 12.81 -11.39 -15.42
C VAL A 84 13.36 -10.22 -14.61
N SER A 85 12.63 -9.11 -14.59
CA SER A 85 12.98 -7.93 -13.79
C SER A 85 12.21 -7.92 -12.48
N ILE A 86 12.90 -7.57 -11.41
CA ILE A 86 12.33 -7.36 -10.08
C ILE A 86 12.71 -5.94 -9.63
N ASP A 87 11.92 -4.97 -10.10
CA ASP A 87 12.11 -3.56 -9.81
C ASP A 87 11.36 -3.08 -8.56
N GLN A 88 11.74 -1.90 -8.06
CA GLN A 88 11.14 -1.28 -6.89
C GLN A 88 9.86 -0.47 -7.22
N LYS A 89 9.68 -0.02 -8.48
CA LYS A 89 8.74 1.06 -8.82
C LYS A 89 7.27 0.68 -8.90
N SER A 90 6.89 -0.59 -8.95
CA SER A 90 5.52 -1.00 -9.25
C SER A 90 4.79 -1.63 -8.06
N THR A 91 4.36 -0.82 -7.09
CA THR A 91 3.33 -1.27 -6.13
C THR A 91 1.96 -1.25 -6.82
N SER A 92 1.21 -2.35 -6.72
CA SER A 92 -0.17 -2.39 -7.23
C SER A 92 -1.02 -1.35 -6.52
N ARG A 93 -1.62 -0.43 -7.28
CA ARG A 93 -2.58 0.56 -6.75
C ARG A 93 -4.00 0.01 -6.62
N ASN A 94 -4.21 -1.25 -6.96
CA ASN A 94 -5.51 -1.87 -6.85
C ASN A 94 -5.85 -2.11 -5.36
N PRO A 95 -6.90 -1.49 -4.81
CA PRO A 95 -7.24 -1.61 -3.39
C PRO A 95 -7.70 -3.02 -3.00
N ARG A 96 -8.00 -3.87 -3.98
CA ARG A 96 -8.36 -5.27 -3.75
C ARG A 96 -7.16 -6.22 -3.74
N SER A 97 -5.97 -5.77 -4.16
CA SER A 97 -4.77 -6.60 -4.09
C SER A 97 -4.26 -6.69 -2.66
N THR A 98 -3.98 -7.91 -2.21
CA THR A 98 -3.38 -8.20 -0.89
C THR A 98 -2.10 -9.02 -1.07
N VAL A 99 -1.30 -9.12 -0.02
CA VAL A 99 -0.12 -10.00 -0.01
C VAL A 99 -0.51 -11.41 -0.46
N GLY A 100 -1.58 -11.98 0.11
CA GLY A 100 -2.06 -13.33 -0.23
C GLY A 100 -2.46 -13.50 -1.69
N THR A 101 -3.03 -12.46 -2.34
CA THR A 101 -3.42 -12.55 -3.76
C THR A 101 -2.23 -12.38 -4.71
N ILE A 102 -1.24 -11.55 -4.37
CA ILE A 102 -0.04 -11.37 -5.19
C ILE A 102 0.85 -12.61 -5.14
N THR A 103 0.90 -13.29 -3.99
CA THR A 103 1.69 -14.51 -3.78
C THR A 103 0.96 -15.78 -4.20
N GLU A 104 -0.26 -15.67 -4.69
CA GLU A 104 -1.16 -16.78 -5.02
C GLU A 104 -1.53 -17.69 -3.82
N VAL A 105 -0.99 -17.45 -2.64
CA VAL A 105 -1.30 -18.23 -1.43
C VAL A 105 -2.79 -18.23 -1.14
N TYR A 106 -3.45 -17.07 -1.33
CA TYR A 106 -4.89 -16.94 -1.12
C TYR A 106 -5.72 -17.81 -2.08
N ASP A 107 -5.24 -18.04 -3.29
CA ASP A 107 -5.91 -18.91 -4.27
C ASP A 107 -5.89 -20.37 -3.84
N TYR A 108 -4.78 -20.83 -3.28
CA TYR A 108 -4.67 -22.15 -2.66
C TYR A 108 -5.47 -22.26 -1.36
N LEU A 109 -5.52 -21.22 -0.53
CA LEU A 109 -6.39 -21.19 0.65
C LEU A 109 -7.86 -21.31 0.26
N ARG A 110 -8.33 -20.59 -0.78
CA ARG A 110 -9.70 -20.71 -1.28
C ARG A 110 -10.02 -22.14 -1.73
N LEU A 111 -9.06 -22.80 -2.39
CA LEU A 111 -9.21 -24.20 -2.80
C LEU A 111 -9.28 -25.12 -1.59
N LEU A 112 -8.41 -24.93 -0.59
CA LEU A 112 -8.39 -25.71 0.64
C LEU A 112 -9.73 -25.62 1.37
N TYR A 113 -10.23 -24.40 1.61
CA TYR A 113 -11.50 -24.15 2.29
C TYR A 113 -12.71 -24.68 1.51
N ALA A 114 -12.67 -24.67 0.19
CA ALA A 114 -13.73 -25.24 -0.63
C ALA A 114 -13.76 -26.78 -0.59
N ARG A 115 -12.61 -27.43 -0.34
CA ARG A 115 -12.51 -28.91 -0.41
C ARG A 115 -12.65 -29.59 0.94
N ILE A 116 -12.05 -29.03 2.00
CA ILE A 116 -12.04 -29.62 3.35
C ILE A 116 -12.66 -28.70 4.40
N GLY A 117 -13.15 -27.53 4.02
CA GLY A 117 -13.79 -26.57 4.94
C GLY A 117 -15.09 -27.13 5.52
N ARG A 118 -15.26 -26.97 6.83
CA ARG A 118 -16.46 -27.36 7.59
C ARG A 118 -17.35 -26.13 7.78
N PRO A 119 -18.53 -26.08 7.11
CA PRO A 119 -19.43 -24.94 7.25
C PRO A 119 -20.15 -24.95 8.58
N HIS A 120 -20.32 -23.75 9.16
CA HIS A 120 -21.08 -23.49 10.37
C HIS A 120 -22.14 -22.43 10.09
N CYS A 121 -23.20 -22.44 10.85
CA CYS A 121 -24.21 -21.41 10.75
C CYS A 121 -23.68 -20.07 11.29
N PRO A 122 -23.69 -18.98 10.52
CA PRO A 122 -23.17 -17.68 10.98
C PRO A 122 -24.02 -17.05 12.11
N LYS A 123 -25.24 -17.55 12.36
CA LYS A 123 -26.13 -17.07 13.42
C LYS A 123 -26.00 -17.89 14.71
N CYS A 124 -26.13 -19.21 14.61
CA CYS A 124 -26.16 -20.08 15.80
C CYS A 124 -24.84 -20.87 16.03
N GLY A 125 -23.84 -20.77 15.13
CA GLY A 125 -22.54 -21.42 15.24
C GLY A 125 -22.52 -22.94 15.07
N ARG A 126 -23.67 -23.58 14.82
CA ARG A 126 -23.75 -25.04 14.69
C ARG A 126 -23.10 -25.51 13.39
N PRO A 127 -22.41 -26.67 13.40
CA PRO A 127 -21.91 -27.28 12.17
C PRO A 127 -23.04 -27.65 11.23
N ILE A 128 -22.81 -27.44 9.93
CA ILE A 128 -23.78 -27.74 8.88
C ILE A 128 -23.22 -28.88 8.03
N SER A 129 -24.01 -29.92 7.85
CA SER A 129 -23.67 -31.08 7.00
C SER A 129 -24.78 -31.35 6.02
N ARG A 130 -24.44 -31.94 4.90
CA ARG A 130 -25.44 -32.54 3.97
C ARG A 130 -26.07 -33.72 4.68
N GLN A 131 -27.40 -33.81 4.65
CA GLN A 131 -28.12 -34.91 5.20
C GLN A 131 -28.59 -35.84 4.04
N HIS A 132 -28.10 -37.04 3.99
CA HIS A 132 -28.62 -38.05 3.07
C HIS A 132 -30.04 -38.47 3.47
N PRO A 133 -30.94 -38.82 2.50
CA PRO A 133 -32.29 -39.27 2.82
C PRO A 133 -32.34 -40.32 3.92
N GLN A 134 -31.41 -41.27 3.90
CA GLN A 134 -31.32 -42.32 4.92
C GLN A 134 -31.05 -41.76 6.32
N GLN A 135 -30.19 -40.79 6.45
CA GLN A 135 -29.88 -40.12 7.76
C GLN A 135 -31.07 -39.35 8.28
N ILE A 136 -31.85 -38.71 7.39
CA ILE A 136 -33.08 -38.04 7.75
C ILE A 136 -34.12 -39.05 8.29
N VAL A 137 -34.26 -40.19 7.59
CA VAL A 137 -35.14 -41.29 7.98
C VAL A 137 -34.73 -41.83 9.35
N ASP A 138 -33.46 -42.11 9.56
CA ASP A 138 -32.96 -42.67 10.82
C ASP A 138 -33.18 -41.70 11.99
N GLN A 139 -32.93 -40.40 11.83
CA GLN A 139 -33.23 -39.34 12.83
C GLN A 139 -34.76 -39.24 13.14
N VAL A 140 -35.63 -39.45 12.16
CA VAL A 140 -37.09 -39.45 12.36
C VAL A 140 -37.54 -40.68 13.14
N LEU A 141 -36.91 -41.83 12.87
CA LEU A 141 -37.24 -43.11 13.55
C LEU A 141 -36.72 -43.15 14.99
N GLU A 142 -35.78 -42.28 15.37
CA GLU A 142 -35.35 -42.09 16.80
C GLU A 142 -36.37 -41.35 17.65
N LEU A 143 -37.37 -40.70 17.04
CA LEU A 143 -38.45 -40.06 17.77
C LEU A 143 -39.36 -41.07 18.45
N PRO A 144 -40.15 -40.69 19.52
CA PRO A 144 -41.06 -41.60 20.20
C PRO A 144 -42.06 -42.27 19.23
N GLU A 145 -42.25 -43.57 19.40
CA GLU A 145 -43.18 -44.34 18.59
C GLU A 145 -44.60 -43.79 18.70
N GLY A 146 -45.29 -43.66 17.58
CA GLY A 146 -46.62 -43.06 17.52
C GLY A 146 -46.61 -41.55 17.20
N THR A 147 -45.51 -40.85 17.25
CA THR A 147 -45.43 -39.43 16.86
C THR A 147 -45.95 -39.21 15.44
N ARG A 148 -46.98 -38.36 15.29
CA ARG A 148 -47.62 -38.09 13.97
C ARG A 148 -47.04 -36.86 13.34
N PHE A 149 -46.69 -36.93 12.05
CA PHE A 149 -46.14 -35.84 11.28
C PHE A 149 -46.55 -35.86 9.81
N GLN A 150 -46.45 -34.72 9.15
CA GLN A 150 -46.60 -34.56 7.70
C GLN A 150 -45.24 -34.35 7.05
N VAL A 151 -45.03 -34.99 5.91
CA VAL A 151 -43.87 -34.77 5.05
C VAL A 151 -44.27 -33.69 4.04
N LEU A 152 -43.63 -32.55 4.10
CA LEU A 152 -43.92 -31.39 3.28
C LEU A 152 -42.76 -31.10 2.34
N ALA A 153 -43.07 -30.79 1.08
CA ALA A 153 -42.12 -30.32 0.08
C ALA A 153 -42.30 -28.80 -0.14
N PRO A 154 -41.40 -27.93 0.33
CA PRO A 154 -41.49 -26.48 0.15
C PRO A 154 -41.08 -26.08 -1.27
N VAL A 155 -42.04 -26.00 -2.20
CA VAL A 155 -41.82 -25.68 -3.62
C VAL A 155 -41.71 -24.20 -3.91
N VAL A 156 -42.26 -23.33 -3.03
CA VAL A 156 -42.13 -21.88 -3.07
C VAL A 156 -41.82 -21.37 -1.66
N ARG A 157 -40.79 -20.51 -1.50
CA ARG A 157 -40.43 -19.87 -0.22
C ARG A 157 -40.34 -18.37 -0.42
N GLU A 158 -41.20 -17.61 0.31
CA GLU A 158 -41.21 -16.15 0.35
C GLU A 158 -41.13 -15.47 -1.04
N ARG A 159 -41.76 -16.00 -2.07
CA ARG A 159 -41.73 -15.43 -3.43
C ARG A 159 -43.07 -14.80 -3.78
N LYS A 160 -43.01 -13.65 -4.46
CA LYS A 160 -44.20 -12.96 -4.99
C LYS A 160 -44.71 -13.71 -6.24
N GLY A 161 -46.01 -13.82 -6.39
CA GLY A 161 -46.65 -14.43 -7.56
C GLY A 161 -48.01 -15.04 -7.28
N GLU A 162 -48.79 -15.33 -8.32
CA GLU A 162 -50.11 -15.97 -8.24
C GLU A 162 -50.02 -17.52 -8.27
N PHE A 163 -48.91 -18.06 -8.77
CA PHE A 163 -48.54 -19.50 -8.83
C PHE A 163 -49.61 -20.43 -9.42
N VAL A 164 -50.51 -19.95 -10.25
CA VAL A 164 -51.61 -20.73 -10.85
C VAL A 164 -51.09 -21.95 -11.66
N GLU A 165 -50.07 -21.77 -12.50
CA GLU A 165 -49.47 -22.85 -13.28
C GLU A 165 -48.78 -23.90 -12.39
N LEU A 166 -48.21 -23.48 -11.28
CA LEU A 166 -47.62 -24.38 -10.30
C LEU A 166 -48.66 -25.32 -9.70
N PHE A 167 -49.81 -24.74 -9.25
CA PHE A 167 -50.92 -25.55 -8.71
C PHE A 167 -51.45 -26.56 -9.72
N ARG A 168 -51.62 -26.16 -11.00
CA ARG A 168 -51.98 -27.08 -12.09
C ARG A 168 -50.97 -28.20 -12.27
N THR A 169 -49.70 -27.87 -12.28
CA THR A 169 -48.64 -28.86 -12.43
C THR A 169 -48.64 -29.88 -11.31
N LEU A 170 -48.76 -29.41 -10.06
CA LEU A 170 -48.85 -30.26 -8.87
C LEU A 170 -50.10 -31.18 -8.90
N GLN A 171 -51.22 -30.68 -9.34
CA GLN A 171 -52.45 -31.45 -9.53
C GLN A 171 -52.28 -32.55 -10.58
N THR A 172 -51.67 -32.22 -11.73
CA THR A 172 -51.35 -33.16 -12.80
C THR A 172 -50.37 -34.25 -12.35
N GLN A 173 -49.47 -33.92 -11.42
CA GLN A 173 -48.53 -34.87 -10.80
C GLN A 173 -49.21 -35.77 -9.75
N GLY A 174 -50.48 -35.57 -9.44
CA GLY A 174 -51.24 -36.41 -8.54
C GLY A 174 -51.23 -35.99 -7.08
N TYR A 175 -50.71 -34.83 -6.75
CA TYR A 175 -50.85 -34.29 -5.40
C TYR A 175 -52.24 -33.74 -5.16
N SER A 176 -52.76 -33.92 -3.95
CA SER A 176 -54.12 -33.49 -3.57
C SER A 176 -54.17 -32.30 -2.61
N ARG A 177 -53.08 -32.03 -1.90
CA ARG A 177 -53.03 -31.02 -0.85
C ARG A 177 -51.76 -30.19 -0.85
N VAL A 178 -51.95 -28.91 -0.56
CA VAL A 178 -50.87 -27.94 -0.34
C VAL A 178 -51.10 -27.18 0.94
N ARG A 179 -50.03 -26.68 1.56
CA ARG A 179 -50.07 -25.69 2.61
C ARG A 179 -49.58 -24.37 2.02
N VAL A 180 -50.40 -23.33 2.11
CA VAL A 180 -50.04 -22.00 1.62
C VAL A 180 -50.07 -21.05 2.80
N ASP A 181 -48.95 -20.40 3.05
CA ASP A 181 -48.74 -19.47 4.17
C ASP A 181 -49.19 -20.05 5.54
N GLY A 182 -48.94 -21.35 5.73
CA GLY A 182 -49.29 -22.10 6.93
C GLY A 182 -50.70 -22.73 6.90
N ALA A 183 -51.58 -22.32 6.01
CA ALA A 183 -52.94 -22.85 5.90
C ALA A 183 -53.05 -24.02 4.89
N ALA A 184 -53.74 -25.10 5.26
CA ALA A 184 -53.94 -26.26 4.39
C ALA A 184 -55.08 -26.07 3.37
N HIS A 185 -54.85 -26.33 2.07
CA HIS A 185 -55.81 -26.21 0.99
C HIS A 185 -55.81 -27.51 0.14
N GLN A 186 -56.96 -27.78 -0.49
CA GLN A 186 -57.06 -28.84 -1.50
C GLN A 186 -56.61 -28.27 -2.86
N LEU A 187 -55.86 -29.04 -3.63
CA LEU A 187 -55.45 -28.64 -4.98
C LEU A 187 -56.57 -28.60 -6.01
N ASP A 188 -57.73 -29.24 -5.70
CA ASP A 188 -58.94 -29.16 -6.55
C ASP A 188 -59.57 -27.73 -6.49
N ASP A 189 -59.36 -26.99 -5.39
CA ASP A 189 -59.77 -25.60 -5.24
C ASP A 189 -58.63 -24.78 -4.60
N PRO A 190 -57.60 -24.42 -5.39
CA PRO A 190 -56.43 -23.76 -4.88
C PRO A 190 -56.75 -22.28 -4.52
N PRO A 191 -56.14 -21.73 -3.47
CA PRO A 191 -56.39 -20.35 -3.07
C PRO A 191 -55.91 -19.35 -4.15
N LYS A 192 -56.65 -18.25 -4.32
CA LYS A 192 -56.26 -17.14 -5.18
C LYS A 192 -55.22 -16.27 -4.46
N LEU A 193 -54.02 -16.31 -4.93
CA LEU A 193 -52.89 -15.59 -4.32
C LEU A 193 -52.71 -14.19 -4.91
N LYS A 194 -52.27 -13.24 -4.12
CA LYS A 194 -52.02 -11.87 -4.56
C LYS A 194 -50.62 -11.74 -5.16
N LYS A 195 -50.54 -11.22 -6.40
CA LYS A 195 -49.31 -11.09 -7.19
C LYS A 195 -48.19 -10.30 -6.46
N GLN A 196 -48.53 -9.35 -5.57
CA GLN A 196 -47.61 -8.45 -4.91
C GLN A 196 -47.20 -8.91 -3.49
N GLU A 197 -47.84 -9.94 -2.95
CA GLU A 197 -47.53 -10.49 -1.64
C GLU A 197 -46.56 -11.67 -1.77
N LYS A 198 -45.75 -11.87 -0.75
CA LYS A 198 -44.85 -13.02 -0.69
C LYS A 198 -45.61 -14.22 -0.14
N HIS A 199 -45.46 -15.37 -0.81
CA HIS A 199 -46.12 -16.62 -0.45
C HIS A 199 -45.11 -17.74 -0.21
N THR A 200 -45.45 -18.64 0.71
CA THR A 200 -44.74 -19.91 0.91
C THR A 200 -45.72 -21.03 0.62
N ILE A 201 -45.33 -21.90 -0.34
CA ILE A 201 -46.18 -23.05 -0.78
C ILE A 201 -45.42 -24.33 -0.51
N GLU A 202 -46.05 -25.24 0.25
CA GLU A 202 -45.53 -26.53 0.63
C GLU A 202 -46.51 -27.61 0.18
N VAL A 203 -46.01 -28.62 -0.57
CA VAL A 203 -46.83 -29.75 -0.98
C VAL A 203 -46.86 -30.80 0.14
N VAL A 204 -48.03 -31.27 0.52
CA VAL A 204 -48.18 -32.40 1.48
C VAL A 204 -47.93 -33.69 0.72
N VAL A 205 -46.74 -34.26 0.87
CA VAL A 205 -46.31 -35.48 0.20
C VAL A 205 -46.93 -36.69 0.90
N ASP A 206 -46.82 -36.76 2.23
CA ASP A 206 -47.37 -37.87 2.99
C ASP A 206 -47.72 -37.45 4.44
N ARG A 207 -48.52 -38.30 5.12
CA ARG A 207 -48.90 -38.21 6.55
C ARG A 207 -48.57 -39.52 7.23
N LEU A 208 -47.63 -39.51 8.16
CA LEU A 208 -47.06 -40.70 8.73
C LEU A 208 -47.08 -40.62 10.26
N ALA A 209 -46.93 -41.77 10.91
CA ALA A 209 -46.58 -41.88 12.31
C ALA A 209 -45.27 -42.68 12.44
N VAL A 210 -44.43 -42.35 13.43
CA VAL A 210 -43.21 -43.06 13.69
C VAL A 210 -43.53 -44.49 14.09
N LYS A 211 -43.18 -45.45 13.22
CA LYS A 211 -43.26 -46.89 13.43
C LYS A 211 -42.10 -47.60 12.75
N PRO A 212 -41.51 -48.64 13.33
CA PRO A 212 -40.43 -49.39 12.71
C PRO A 212 -40.79 -49.93 11.32
N THR A 213 -42.08 -50.34 11.17
CA THR A 213 -42.63 -50.89 9.91
C THR A 213 -42.83 -49.86 8.79
N ALA A 214 -42.80 -48.56 9.13
CA ALA A 214 -42.99 -47.51 8.15
C ALA A 214 -41.69 -47.02 7.48
N LYS A 215 -40.53 -47.61 7.77
CA LYS A 215 -39.22 -47.17 7.29
C LYS A 215 -39.16 -46.98 5.78
N GLN A 216 -39.61 -47.97 4.99
CA GLN A 216 -39.59 -47.91 3.53
C GLN A 216 -40.49 -46.77 3.01
N ARG A 217 -41.72 -46.67 3.49
CA ARG A 217 -42.66 -45.64 3.05
C ARG A 217 -42.15 -44.22 3.45
N LEU A 218 -41.52 -44.10 4.62
CA LEU A 218 -40.91 -42.84 5.06
C LEU A 218 -39.75 -42.47 4.13
N THR A 219 -38.90 -43.41 3.74
CA THR A 219 -37.81 -43.19 2.79
C THR A 219 -38.36 -42.67 1.46
N ASP A 220 -39.35 -43.40 0.87
CA ASP A 220 -39.95 -43.02 -0.40
C ASP A 220 -40.58 -41.59 -0.34
N SER A 221 -41.23 -41.27 0.78
CA SER A 221 -41.87 -39.96 0.95
C SER A 221 -40.87 -38.83 1.12
N ILE A 222 -39.76 -39.07 1.84
CA ILE A 222 -38.64 -38.09 2.01
C ILE A 222 -37.94 -37.86 0.69
N GLU A 223 -37.58 -38.91 -0.06
CA GLU A 223 -36.96 -38.80 -1.37
C GLU A 223 -37.86 -38.07 -2.38
N THR A 224 -39.17 -38.33 -2.34
CA THR A 224 -40.15 -37.63 -3.17
C THR A 224 -40.23 -36.15 -2.83
N ALA A 225 -40.25 -35.81 -1.52
CA ALA A 225 -40.27 -34.42 -1.06
C ALA A 225 -38.99 -33.67 -1.43
N LEU A 226 -37.84 -34.29 -1.25
CA LEU A 226 -36.53 -33.73 -1.59
C LEU A 226 -36.44 -33.46 -3.10
N ARG A 227 -36.88 -34.42 -3.93
CA ARG A 227 -36.89 -34.26 -5.42
C ARG A 227 -37.81 -33.11 -5.83
N LEU A 228 -39.02 -33.02 -5.24
CA LEU A 228 -40.02 -32.02 -5.59
C LEU A 228 -39.62 -30.63 -5.19
N ALA A 229 -38.97 -30.46 -4.02
CA ALA A 229 -38.59 -29.20 -3.46
C ALA A 229 -37.09 -28.84 -3.70
N GLY A 230 -36.41 -29.51 -4.64
CA GLY A 230 -35.01 -29.24 -4.98
C GLY A 230 -34.07 -29.45 -3.78
N GLY A 231 -34.21 -30.58 -3.08
CA GLY A 231 -33.30 -31.03 -2.04
C GLY A 231 -33.66 -30.54 -0.60
N THR A 232 -34.90 -30.10 -0.37
CA THR A 232 -35.36 -29.74 0.96
C THR A 232 -36.67 -30.44 1.34
N VAL A 233 -36.79 -30.87 2.58
CA VAL A 233 -38.01 -31.44 3.15
C VAL A 233 -38.33 -30.83 4.51
N THR A 234 -39.59 -30.54 4.76
CA THR A 234 -40.06 -30.04 6.08
C THR A 234 -40.93 -31.13 6.70
N LEU A 235 -40.67 -31.47 7.93
CA LEU A 235 -41.55 -32.33 8.75
C LEU A 235 -42.35 -31.45 9.72
N ASP A 236 -43.68 -31.55 9.67
CA ASP A 236 -44.61 -30.86 10.53
C ASP A 236 -45.22 -31.84 11.52
N PHE A 237 -44.86 -31.73 12.83
CA PHE A 237 -45.32 -32.62 13.89
C PHE A 237 -46.69 -32.22 14.39
N VAL A 238 -47.69 -32.85 13.92
CA VAL A 238 -49.13 -32.53 14.13
C VAL A 238 -49.53 -32.60 15.61
N ASP A 239 -48.83 -33.38 16.40
CA ASP A 239 -49.09 -33.58 17.83
C ASP A 239 -48.55 -32.47 18.73
N ARG A 240 -47.83 -31.48 18.13
CA ARG A 240 -47.26 -30.34 18.87
C ARG A 240 -48.12 -29.08 18.68
N PRO A 241 -48.11 -28.17 19.67
CA PRO A 241 -48.81 -26.89 19.55
C PRO A 241 -48.32 -26.08 18.32
N GLU A 242 -49.18 -25.21 17.78
CA GLU A 242 -48.90 -24.46 16.56
C GLU A 242 -47.77 -23.45 16.74
N ASP A 243 -47.59 -22.97 17.96
CA ASP A 243 -46.58 -21.98 18.39
C ASP A 243 -45.32 -22.61 18.98
N ALA A 244 -45.21 -23.94 18.98
CA ALA A 244 -44.02 -24.60 19.48
C ALA A 244 -42.84 -24.49 18.51
N ASP A 245 -41.67 -24.04 18.99
CA ASP A 245 -40.43 -23.86 18.19
C ASP A 245 -39.93 -25.14 17.50
N ASP A 246 -40.32 -26.30 18.02
CA ASP A 246 -39.92 -27.60 17.51
C ASP A 246 -41.04 -28.32 16.73
N ARG A 247 -42.14 -27.63 16.41
CA ARG A 247 -43.28 -28.18 15.62
C ARG A 247 -42.82 -28.55 14.21
N THR A 248 -41.98 -27.74 13.57
CA THR A 248 -41.49 -28.02 12.24
C THR A 248 -39.97 -28.25 12.28
N ARG A 249 -39.51 -29.30 11.57
CA ARG A 249 -38.10 -29.56 11.34
C ARG A 249 -37.81 -29.56 9.84
N VAL A 250 -36.88 -28.73 9.45
CA VAL A 250 -36.43 -28.66 8.05
C VAL A 250 -35.13 -29.47 7.88
N PHE A 251 -35.13 -30.34 6.91
CA PHE A 251 -33.98 -31.14 6.50
C PHE A 251 -33.59 -30.79 5.07
N SER A 252 -32.33 -30.94 4.72
CA SER A 252 -31.84 -30.58 3.39
C SER A 252 -30.72 -31.51 2.93
N GLU A 253 -30.81 -31.96 1.69
CA GLU A 253 -29.67 -32.57 0.98
C GLU A 253 -28.58 -31.56 0.67
N HIS A 254 -28.91 -30.27 0.70
CA HIS A 254 -27.96 -29.17 0.58
C HIS A 254 -27.46 -28.76 1.95
N LEU A 255 -26.35 -28.01 1.97
CA LEU A 255 -25.83 -27.43 3.20
C LEU A 255 -26.83 -26.41 3.76
N ALA A 256 -27.56 -26.74 4.81
CA ALA A 256 -28.53 -25.86 5.44
C ALA A 256 -28.53 -25.96 6.97
N CYS A 257 -28.75 -24.84 7.65
CA CYS A 257 -28.94 -24.81 9.09
C CYS A 257 -30.38 -25.25 9.42
N PRO A 258 -30.57 -26.32 10.20
CA PRO A 258 -31.91 -26.77 10.57
C PRO A 258 -32.65 -25.81 11.50
N VAL A 259 -31.94 -24.93 12.20
CA VAL A 259 -32.52 -23.99 13.17
C VAL A 259 -32.90 -22.67 12.54
N ASP A 260 -31.95 -22.08 11.77
CA ASP A 260 -32.13 -20.74 11.21
C ASP A 260 -32.64 -20.74 9.76
N GLY A 261 -32.84 -21.92 9.17
CA GLY A 261 -33.30 -22.09 7.79
C GLY A 261 -32.35 -21.53 6.72
N LEU A 262 -31.12 -21.17 7.11
CA LEU A 262 -30.12 -20.68 6.20
C LEU A 262 -29.59 -21.80 5.32
N SER A 263 -29.74 -21.68 4.00
CA SER A 263 -29.22 -22.59 3.01
C SER A 263 -27.89 -22.07 2.47
N PHE A 264 -26.92 -22.95 2.35
CA PHE A 264 -25.61 -22.68 1.78
C PHE A 264 -25.59 -23.25 0.35
N GLU A 265 -25.05 -22.47 -0.56
CA GLU A 265 -24.68 -22.98 -1.88
C GLU A 265 -23.49 -23.95 -1.72
N GLU A 266 -23.23 -24.74 -2.74
CA GLU A 266 -22.06 -25.61 -2.75
C GLU A 266 -20.78 -24.78 -2.56
N LEU A 267 -19.89 -25.26 -1.66
CA LEU A 267 -18.66 -24.55 -1.37
C LEU A 267 -17.71 -24.67 -2.56
N GLU A 268 -17.55 -23.57 -3.27
CA GLU A 268 -16.63 -23.43 -4.39
C GLU A 268 -15.52 -22.43 -4.05
N PRO A 269 -14.35 -22.49 -4.71
CA PRO A 269 -13.29 -21.49 -4.48
C PRO A 269 -13.75 -20.04 -4.69
N ARG A 270 -14.75 -19.80 -5.59
CA ARG A 270 -15.31 -18.45 -5.79
C ARG A 270 -16.11 -17.94 -4.58
N SER A 271 -16.63 -18.82 -3.74
CA SER A 271 -17.36 -18.46 -2.51
C SER A 271 -16.45 -17.85 -1.44
N PHE A 272 -15.14 -18.04 -1.56
CA PHE A 272 -14.10 -17.47 -0.70
C PHE A 272 -13.32 -16.33 -1.37
N SER A 273 -13.76 -15.85 -2.53
CA SER A 273 -13.11 -14.77 -3.24
C SER A 273 -13.79 -13.43 -2.94
N PHE A 274 -13.05 -12.49 -2.35
CA PHE A 274 -13.53 -11.13 -2.14
C PHE A 274 -13.53 -10.29 -3.45
N ASN A 275 -12.97 -10.81 -4.55
CA ASN A 275 -13.06 -10.22 -5.89
C ASN A 275 -14.25 -10.73 -6.69
N SER A 276 -15.00 -11.69 -6.15
CA SER A 276 -16.18 -12.28 -6.77
C SER A 276 -17.45 -11.89 -6.02
N PRO A 277 -18.55 -11.53 -6.68
CA PRO A 277 -19.81 -11.22 -6.01
C PRO A 277 -20.39 -12.40 -5.22
N PHE A 278 -19.92 -13.63 -5.49
CA PHE A 278 -20.32 -14.83 -4.74
C PHE A 278 -19.76 -14.85 -3.32
N GLY A 279 -18.53 -14.40 -3.11
CA GLY A 279 -17.85 -14.39 -1.81
C GLY A 279 -17.71 -13.01 -1.16
N ALA A 280 -17.70 -11.93 -1.93
CA ALA A 280 -17.47 -10.57 -1.44
C ALA A 280 -18.57 -10.09 -0.48
N CYS A 281 -18.17 -9.42 0.59
CA CYS A 281 -19.09 -8.70 1.46
C CYS A 281 -19.92 -7.70 0.64
N PRO A 282 -21.26 -7.71 0.73
CA PRO A 282 -22.12 -6.85 -0.09
C PRO A 282 -22.00 -5.36 0.26
N GLU A 283 -21.68 -5.01 1.51
CA GLU A 283 -21.54 -3.60 1.92
C GLU A 283 -20.24 -2.95 1.41
N CYS A 284 -19.09 -3.59 1.61
CA CYS A 284 -17.81 -3.04 1.16
C CYS A 284 -17.38 -3.56 -0.22
N THR A 285 -18.18 -4.39 -0.87
CA THR A 285 -17.88 -4.99 -2.18
C THR A 285 -16.50 -5.68 -2.24
N GLY A 286 -16.07 -6.27 -1.11
CA GLY A 286 -14.79 -6.97 -0.99
C GLY A 286 -13.59 -6.08 -0.66
N LEU A 287 -13.78 -4.80 -0.35
CA LEU A 287 -12.70 -3.90 0.05
C LEU A 287 -12.26 -4.12 1.51
N GLY A 288 -13.17 -4.55 2.39
CA GLY A 288 -12.90 -4.73 3.81
C GLY A 288 -13.01 -3.45 4.63
N THR A 289 -12.96 -2.31 3.98
CA THR A 289 -13.02 -0.98 4.59
C THR A 289 -14.06 -0.12 3.91
N ARG A 290 -14.42 0.97 4.56
CA ARG A 290 -15.21 2.06 3.97
C ARG A 290 -14.71 3.41 4.43
N HIS A 291 -14.95 4.42 3.62
CA HIS A 291 -14.65 5.79 4.01
C HIS A 291 -15.80 6.37 4.85
N GLU A 292 -15.47 6.80 6.05
CA GLU A 292 -16.40 7.53 6.92
C GLU A 292 -15.89 8.93 7.18
N VAL A 293 -16.80 9.90 7.22
CA VAL A 293 -16.44 11.28 7.58
C VAL A 293 -16.04 11.32 9.05
N ASP A 294 -14.86 11.85 9.32
CA ASP A 294 -14.34 11.99 10.68
C ASP A 294 -14.70 13.37 11.25
N PRO A 295 -15.46 13.43 12.35
CA PRO A 295 -15.82 14.69 13.00
C PRO A 295 -14.59 15.53 13.41
N ASP A 296 -13.46 14.89 13.78
CA ASP A 296 -12.25 15.60 14.18
C ASP A 296 -11.52 16.24 13.00
N LEU A 297 -11.68 15.69 11.79
CA LEU A 297 -11.20 16.31 10.56
C LEU A 297 -12.13 17.40 10.06
N VAL A 298 -13.41 17.29 10.37
CA VAL A 298 -14.41 18.32 10.04
C VAL A 298 -14.24 19.55 10.92
N VAL A 299 -13.95 19.35 12.21
CA VAL A 299 -13.70 20.40 13.20
C VAL A 299 -12.31 20.18 13.81
N PRO A 300 -11.26 20.61 13.10
CA PRO A 300 -9.88 20.34 13.52
C PRO A 300 -9.45 21.15 14.76
N ASP A 301 -10.09 22.30 15.00
CA ASP A 301 -9.84 23.18 16.16
C ASP A 301 -11.14 23.36 16.95
N PRO A 302 -11.29 22.66 18.09
CA PRO A 302 -12.47 22.78 18.95
C PRO A 302 -12.56 24.12 19.68
N ASP A 303 -11.47 24.88 19.81
CA ASP A 303 -11.43 26.21 20.41
C ASP A 303 -11.93 27.30 19.45
N ALA A 304 -11.94 27.01 18.14
CA ALA A 304 -12.47 27.95 17.14
C ALA A 304 -14.00 28.03 17.21
N SER A 305 -14.54 29.24 16.97
CA SER A 305 -15.98 29.44 16.81
C SER A 305 -16.46 29.17 15.37
N LEU A 306 -17.78 29.03 15.19
CA LEU A 306 -18.36 28.87 13.86
C LEU A 306 -18.10 30.08 12.97
N ALA A 307 -18.12 31.30 13.53
CA ALA A 307 -17.79 32.53 12.84
C ALA A 307 -16.31 32.57 12.42
N ALA A 308 -15.40 32.02 13.23
CA ALA A 308 -13.99 31.87 12.92
C ALA A 308 -13.69 30.71 11.96
N GLY A 309 -14.69 29.90 11.58
CA GLY A 309 -14.57 28.83 10.62
C GLY A 309 -14.26 27.45 11.23
N ALA A 310 -14.71 27.15 12.42
CA ALA A 310 -14.53 25.87 13.09
C ALA A 310 -14.89 24.67 12.19
N VAL A 311 -15.93 24.78 11.36
CA VAL A 311 -16.33 23.75 10.39
C VAL A 311 -15.53 23.90 9.12
N ALA A 312 -14.39 23.24 9.03
CA ALA A 312 -13.41 23.41 7.97
C ALA A 312 -13.93 23.20 6.53
N PRO A 313 -14.82 22.22 6.22
CA PRO A 313 -15.36 22.06 4.86
C PRO A 313 -16.15 23.26 4.36
N TRP A 314 -16.74 24.03 5.26
CA TRP A 314 -17.61 25.15 4.98
C TRP A 314 -16.93 26.52 5.13
N SER A 315 -15.72 26.57 5.67
CA SER A 315 -14.98 27.82 5.93
C SER A 315 -14.14 28.31 4.76
N ILE A 316 -14.01 27.56 3.66
CA ILE A 316 -13.10 27.83 2.55
C ILE A 316 -13.86 28.01 1.23
N GLY A 317 -13.45 29.03 0.45
CA GLY A 317 -13.93 29.26 -0.92
C GLY A 317 -15.17 30.16 -1.02
N THR A 318 -15.73 30.25 -2.22
CA THR A 318 -16.86 31.15 -2.56
C THR A 318 -18.16 30.79 -1.84
N SER A 319 -18.26 29.61 -1.27
CA SER A 319 -19.45 29.12 -0.58
C SER A 319 -19.44 29.40 0.94
N ALA A 320 -18.32 29.88 1.50
CA ALA A 320 -18.20 30.08 2.95
C ALA A 320 -19.26 31.00 3.52
N GLU A 321 -19.54 32.11 2.84
CA GLU A 321 -20.58 33.08 3.26
C GLU A 321 -21.99 32.46 3.24
N TYR A 322 -22.28 31.59 2.28
CA TYR A 322 -23.55 30.85 2.24
C TYR A 322 -23.71 29.95 3.45
N PHE A 323 -22.70 29.17 3.79
CA PHE A 323 -22.75 28.28 4.94
C PHE A 323 -22.80 29.01 6.27
N LEU A 324 -22.08 30.14 6.38
CA LEU A 324 -22.13 30.98 7.58
C LEU A 324 -23.54 31.56 7.81
N ARG A 325 -24.24 31.99 6.75
CA ARG A 325 -25.65 32.41 6.85
C ARG A 325 -26.59 31.26 7.25
N LEU A 326 -26.33 30.09 6.72
CA LEU A 326 -27.11 28.90 7.05
C LEU A 326 -26.94 28.48 8.52
N LEU A 327 -25.68 28.55 9.04
CA LEU A 327 -25.37 28.34 10.46
C LEU A 327 -25.97 29.43 11.35
N GLY A 328 -25.99 30.69 10.88
CA GLY A 328 -26.64 31.79 11.60
C GLY A 328 -28.15 31.58 11.77
N ALA A 329 -28.84 31.12 10.71
CA ALA A 329 -30.25 30.78 10.81
C ALA A 329 -30.49 29.58 11.76
N LEU A 330 -29.62 28.58 11.76
CA LEU A 330 -29.66 27.48 12.70
C LEU A 330 -29.40 27.91 14.15
N ALA A 331 -28.51 28.89 14.34
CA ALA A 331 -28.20 29.49 15.64
C ALA A 331 -29.42 30.22 16.24
N GLU A 332 -30.18 30.96 15.39
CA GLU A 332 -31.45 31.56 15.80
C GLU A 332 -32.49 30.50 16.26
N ASP A 333 -32.60 29.38 15.54
CA ASP A 333 -33.55 28.31 15.81
C ASP A 333 -33.20 27.51 17.10
N LEU A 334 -31.92 27.22 17.33
CA LEU A 334 -31.44 26.39 18.44
C LEU A 334 -30.92 27.19 19.63
N GLY A 335 -30.89 28.53 19.57
CA GLY A 335 -30.53 29.43 20.65
C GLY A 335 -29.06 29.39 21.06
N PHE A 336 -28.12 29.35 20.14
CA PHE A 336 -26.69 29.47 20.40
C PHE A 336 -26.06 30.63 19.63
N ASP A 337 -24.84 31.04 20.03
CA ASP A 337 -24.11 32.12 19.38
C ASP A 337 -23.02 31.56 18.46
N LEU A 338 -22.84 32.15 17.26
CA LEU A 338 -21.83 31.79 16.30
C LEU A 338 -20.38 32.03 16.77
N ASP A 339 -20.20 32.93 17.72
CA ASP A 339 -18.90 33.27 18.30
C ASP A 339 -18.50 32.33 19.44
N THR A 340 -19.41 31.44 19.89
CA THR A 340 -19.11 30.42 20.89
C THR A 340 -18.12 29.39 20.35
N PRO A 341 -17.04 29.04 21.07
CA PRO A 341 -16.15 27.93 20.70
C PRO A 341 -16.91 26.64 20.46
N TRP A 342 -16.49 25.86 19.46
CA TRP A 342 -17.19 24.61 19.10
C TRP A 342 -17.39 23.66 20.27
N GLN A 343 -16.36 23.51 21.12
CA GLN A 343 -16.45 22.63 22.29
C GLN A 343 -17.52 23.06 23.30
N ASP A 344 -17.80 24.36 23.39
CA ASP A 344 -18.74 24.94 24.37
C ASP A 344 -20.17 25.05 23.80
N LEU A 345 -20.37 24.71 22.51
CA LEU A 345 -21.71 24.66 21.91
C LEU A 345 -22.57 23.55 22.55
N PRO A 346 -23.88 23.76 22.66
CA PRO A 346 -24.80 22.71 23.10
C PRO A 346 -24.62 21.41 22.30
N ALA A 347 -24.67 20.25 22.96
CA ALA A 347 -24.48 18.96 22.32
C ALA A 347 -25.46 18.68 21.18
N GLU A 348 -26.70 19.19 21.29
CA GLU A 348 -27.71 19.09 20.26
C GLU A 348 -27.38 19.95 19.05
N ALA A 349 -26.86 21.16 19.25
CA ALA A 349 -26.39 22.03 18.17
C ALA A 349 -25.23 21.38 17.40
N ARG A 350 -24.21 20.86 18.13
CA ARG A 350 -23.10 20.14 17.50
C ARG A 350 -23.57 18.93 16.69
N LYS A 351 -24.48 18.13 17.27
CA LYS A 351 -25.08 16.98 16.58
C LYS A 351 -25.83 17.40 15.32
N THR A 352 -26.64 18.45 15.41
CA THR A 352 -27.39 18.97 14.26
C THR A 352 -26.48 19.51 13.16
N ILE A 353 -25.43 20.26 13.50
CA ILE A 353 -24.46 20.76 12.54
C ILE A 353 -23.75 19.60 11.82
N LEU A 354 -23.38 18.55 12.55
CA LEU A 354 -22.70 17.38 11.97
C LEU A 354 -23.63 16.51 11.12
N GLN A 355 -24.80 16.16 11.64
CA GLN A 355 -25.68 15.12 11.07
C GLN A 355 -26.87 15.68 10.27
N GLY A 356 -27.15 16.97 10.40
CA GLY A 356 -28.34 17.60 9.84
C GLY A 356 -29.59 17.44 10.69
N GLN A 357 -30.65 18.08 10.25
CA GLN A 357 -31.99 17.95 10.84
C GLN A 357 -33.05 17.76 9.76
N ARG A 358 -34.18 17.10 10.10
CA ARG A 358 -35.27 16.87 9.16
C ARG A 358 -36.14 18.12 8.92
N SER A 359 -36.08 19.11 9.81
CA SER A 359 -36.82 20.37 9.70
C SER A 359 -36.07 21.36 8.79
N SER A 360 -36.80 22.20 8.12
CA SER A 360 -36.28 23.29 7.29
C SER A 360 -35.89 24.50 8.13
N VAL A 361 -34.82 25.19 7.71
CA VAL A 361 -34.30 26.43 8.31
C VAL A 361 -34.64 27.60 7.43
N THR A 362 -35.09 28.72 8.02
CA THR A 362 -35.39 29.94 7.27
C THR A 362 -34.22 30.90 7.32
N VAL A 363 -33.55 31.06 6.18
CA VAL A 363 -32.37 31.92 6.03
C VAL A 363 -32.84 33.32 5.59
N LYS A 364 -32.54 34.35 6.40
CA LYS A 364 -32.75 35.76 6.08
C LYS A 364 -31.45 36.36 5.52
N TYR A 365 -31.53 37.11 4.45
CA TYR A 365 -30.35 37.78 3.88
C TYR A 365 -30.74 39.13 3.24
N ARG A 366 -29.77 40.05 3.18
CA ARG A 366 -29.90 41.28 2.43
C ARG A 366 -29.30 41.14 1.03
N ASN A 367 -30.12 41.42 0.00
CA ASN A 367 -29.62 41.38 -1.37
C ASN A 367 -28.70 42.59 -1.66
N ARG A 368 -28.03 42.60 -2.82
CA ARG A 368 -27.14 43.71 -3.25
C ARG A 368 -27.80 45.06 -3.33
N TYR A 369 -29.15 45.14 -3.25
CA TYR A 369 -29.93 46.36 -3.25
C TYR A 369 -30.42 46.77 -1.85
N GLY A 370 -29.92 46.12 -0.77
CA GLY A 370 -30.27 46.42 0.62
C GLY A 370 -31.63 45.90 1.09
N ARG A 371 -32.37 45.16 0.24
CA ARG A 371 -33.69 44.60 0.60
C ARG A 371 -33.55 43.27 1.30
N GLU A 372 -34.25 43.12 2.41
CA GLU A 372 -34.34 41.85 3.12
C GLU A 372 -35.15 40.82 2.34
N ARG A 373 -34.63 39.63 2.21
CA ARG A 373 -35.29 38.45 1.65
C ARG A 373 -35.08 37.28 2.53
N SER A 374 -36.00 36.33 2.50
CA SER A 374 -35.87 35.04 3.18
C SER A 374 -36.17 33.91 2.21
N TYR A 375 -35.52 32.78 2.45
CA TYR A 375 -35.85 31.50 1.80
C TYR A 375 -35.77 30.39 2.83
N THR A 376 -36.56 29.34 2.64
CA THR A 376 -36.56 28.16 3.52
C THR A 376 -35.85 27.01 2.80
N THR A 377 -34.90 26.38 3.49
CA THR A 377 -34.14 25.26 2.94
C THR A 377 -33.93 24.18 4.01
N GLY A 378 -33.73 22.93 3.60
CA GLY A 378 -33.33 21.85 4.51
C GLY A 378 -31.91 22.04 5.01
N PHE A 379 -31.65 21.66 6.26
CA PHE A 379 -30.30 21.64 6.80
C PHE A 379 -29.72 20.22 6.71
N GLU A 380 -28.91 19.99 5.71
CA GLU A 380 -28.34 18.67 5.37
C GLU A 380 -27.36 18.16 6.44
N GLY A 381 -26.63 19.05 7.12
CA GLY A 381 -25.50 18.69 7.99
C GLY A 381 -24.20 18.47 7.20
N VAL A 382 -23.07 18.64 7.88
CA VAL A 382 -21.76 18.61 7.22
C VAL A 382 -21.33 17.19 6.82
N ILE A 383 -21.68 16.16 7.61
CA ILE A 383 -21.33 14.77 7.30
C ILE A 383 -22.04 14.28 6.03
N PRO A 384 -23.39 14.38 5.91
CA PRO A 384 -24.09 14.04 4.68
C PRO A 384 -23.64 14.91 3.48
N TYR A 385 -23.35 16.19 3.70
CA TYR A 385 -22.82 17.07 2.67
C TYR A 385 -21.50 16.55 2.07
N ILE A 386 -20.53 16.16 2.93
CA ILE A 386 -19.24 15.62 2.49
C ILE A 386 -19.45 14.29 1.75
N GLN A 387 -20.27 13.38 2.30
CA GLN A 387 -20.57 12.08 1.68
C GLN A 387 -21.15 12.23 0.28
N ARG A 388 -22.16 13.09 0.15
CA ARG A 388 -22.78 13.38 -1.15
C ARG A 388 -21.80 14.01 -2.12
N ARG A 389 -21.04 15.04 -1.68
CA ARG A 389 -20.05 15.73 -2.54
C ARG A 389 -18.91 14.80 -2.96
N HIS A 390 -18.52 13.87 -2.12
CA HIS A 390 -17.54 12.85 -2.47
C HIS A 390 -18.08 11.87 -3.53
N ALA A 391 -19.33 11.44 -3.37
CA ALA A 391 -19.98 10.51 -4.31
C ALA A 391 -20.27 11.16 -5.68
N GLU A 392 -20.68 12.43 -5.69
CA GLU A 392 -21.03 13.20 -6.90
C GLU A 392 -19.83 13.89 -7.57
N ALA A 393 -18.60 13.76 -7.03
CA ALA A 393 -17.44 14.44 -7.57
C ALA A 393 -17.05 13.93 -8.96
N GLU A 394 -17.14 14.81 -9.97
CA GLU A 394 -16.76 14.51 -11.35
C GLU A 394 -15.25 14.55 -11.59
N THR A 395 -14.49 15.24 -10.72
CA THR A 395 -13.05 15.41 -10.83
C THR A 395 -12.33 14.71 -9.68
N ASP A 396 -11.17 14.11 -9.96
CA ASP A 396 -10.34 13.46 -8.94
C ASP A 396 -9.90 14.45 -7.84
N SER A 397 -9.56 15.69 -8.20
CA SER A 397 -9.22 16.74 -7.23
C SER A 397 -10.40 17.12 -6.32
N GLY A 398 -11.63 17.11 -6.84
CA GLY A 398 -12.84 17.32 -6.04
C GLY A 398 -13.08 16.19 -5.06
N ARG A 399 -12.89 14.96 -5.52
CA ARG A 399 -13.02 13.75 -4.71
C ARG A 399 -11.94 13.69 -3.63
N GLU A 400 -10.66 13.92 -3.97
CA GLU A 400 -9.54 13.98 -3.02
C GLU A 400 -9.76 15.04 -1.92
N ARG A 401 -10.30 16.22 -2.28
CA ARG A 401 -10.59 17.26 -1.30
C ARG A 401 -11.64 16.83 -0.28
N MET A 402 -12.69 16.12 -0.70
CA MET A 402 -13.71 15.60 0.22
C MET A 402 -13.18 14.40 1.01
N ALA A 403 -12.40 13.54 0.38
CA ALA A 403 -11.72 12.43 1.05
C ALA A 403 -10.79 12.90 2.18
N GLY A 404 -10.23 14.11 2.09
CA GLY A 404 -9.43 14.72 3.16
C GLY A 404 -10.16 14.96 4.48
N TYR A 405 -11.50 14.83 4.53
CA TYR A 405 -12.33 14.88 5.73
C TYR A 405 -12.85 13.49 6.15
N MET A 406 -12.38 12.44 5.48
CA MET A 406 -12.80 11.07 5.71
C MET A 406 -11.64 10.23 6.19
N ARG A 407 -11.94 9.20 6.96
CA ARG A 407 -10.98 8.16 7.31
C ARG A 407 -11.48 6.81 6.83
N GLU A 408 -10.55 5.95 6.58
CA GLU A 408 -10.84 4.57 6.25
C GLU A 408 -11.05 3.77 7.54
N VAL A 409 -12.22 3.13 7.65
CA VAL A 409 -12.59 2.31 8.82
C VAL A 409 -12.92 0.89 8.37
N PRO A 410 -12.70 -0.13 9.21
CA PRO A 410 -13.14 -1.48 8.90
C PRO A 410 -14.64 -1.53 8.62
N CYS A 411 -15.04 -2.26 7.59
CA CYS A 411 -16.45 -2.43 7.25
C CYS A 411 -17.21 -3.10 8.40
N PRO A 412 -18.29 -2.52 8.94
CA PRO A 412 -18.99 -3.06 10.11
C PRO A 412 -19.67 -4.40 9.81
N ALA A 413 -20.06 -4.70 8.57
CA ALA A 413 -20.72 -5.93 8.21
C ALA A 413 -19.77 -7.15 8.19
N CYS A 414 -18.49 -6.95 7.79
CA CYS A 414 -17.52 -8.03 7.74
C CYS A 414 -16.34 -7.86 8.72
N GLY A 415 -16.32 -6.79 9.52
CA GLY A 415 -15.23 -6.53 10.47
C GLY A 415 -13.85 -6.37 9.81
N GLY A 416 -13.79 -6.03 8.52
CA GLY A 416 -12.54 -5.99 7.75
C GLY A 416 -12.23 -7.25 6.94
N ALA A 417 -12.93 -8.37 7.18
CA ALA A 417 -12.66 -9.68 6.59
C ALA A 417 -13.00 -9.80 5.09
N ARG A 418 -13.58 -8.77 4.46
CA ARG A 418 -13.89 -8.67 3.01
C ARG A 418 -14.93 -9.64 2.47
N LEU A 419 -15.26 -10.71 3.19
CA LEU A 419 -16.13 -11.81 2.76
C LEU A 419 -17.52 -11.75 3.39
N LYS A 420 -18.45 -12.48 2.78
CA LYS A 420 -19.80 -12.70 3.34
C LYS A 420 -19.72 -13.48 4.65
N PRO A 421 -20.67 -13.25 5.60
CA PRO A 421 -20.72 -14.00 6.86
C PRO A 421 -20.81 -15.53 6.66
N VAL A 422 -21.46 -15.98 5.59
CA VAL A 422 -21.56 -17.40 5.21
C VAL A 422 -20.20 -18.00 4.89
N SER A 423 -19.36 -17.29 4.12
CA SER A 423 -18.01 -17.72 3.78
C SER A 423 -17.07 -17.71 4.99
N LEU A 424 -17.24 -16.73 5.87
CA LEU A 424 -16.49 -16.60 7.13
C LEU A 424 -16.85 -17.69 8.15
N ALA A 425 -18.06 -18.25 8.05
CA ALA A 425 -18.52 -19.33 8.92
C ALA A 425 -18.00 -20.73 8.50
N VAL A 426 -17.18 -20.81 7.44
CA VAL A 426 -16.50 -22.05 7.04
C VAL A 426 -15.13 -22.10 7.69
N THR A 427 -14.80 -23.21 8.38
CA THR A 427 -13.55 -23.35 9.12
C THR A 427 -12.72 -24.56 8.66
N VAL A 428 -11.40 -24.42 8.75
CA VAL A 428 -10.41 -25.51 8.65
C VAL A 428 -9.59 -25.43 9.93
N GLY A 429 -9.48 -26.54 10.66
CA GLY A 429 -8.82 -26.53 11.98
C GLY A 429 -9.42 -25.51 12.97
N GLY A 430 -10.73 -25.25 12.87
CA GLY A 430 -11.44 -24.29 13.73
C GLY A 430 -11.24 -22.79 13.38
N ARG A 431 -10.52 -22.48 12.30
CA ARG A 431 -10.25 -21.10 11.85
C ARG A 431 -10.92 -20.80 10.52
N SER A 432 -11.47 -19.60 10.36
CA SER A 432 -11.94 -19.10 9.05
C SER A 432 -10.77 -18.76 8.14
N ILE A 433 -11.03 -18.63 6.84
CA ILE A 433 -10.02 -18.18 5.87
C ILE A 433 -9.50 -16.77 6.20
N ALA A 434 -10.35 -15.90 6.75
CA ALA A 434 -9.97 -14.55 7.16
C ALA A 434 -9.07 -14.58 8.41
N ASP A 435 -9.34 -15.46 9.38
CA ASP A 435 -8.50 -15.61 10.56
C ASP A 435 -7.07 -16.04 10.17
N VAL A 436 -6.96 -17.01 9.24
CA VAL A 436 -5.65 -17.45 8.74
C VAL A 436 -4.96 -16.35 7.95
N ALA A 437 -5.69 -15.62 7.09
CA ALA A 437 -5.12 -14.54 6.29
C ALA A 437 -4.65 -13.34 7.14
N ALA A 438 -5.26 -13.12 8.31
CA ALA A 438 -4.88 -12.05 9.23
C ALA A 438 -3.64 -12.37 10.08
N LEU A 439 -3.24 -13.64 10.16
CA LEU A 439 -2.02 -14.04 10.87
C LEU A 439 -0.77 -13.52 10.15
N PRO A 440 0.30 -13.20 10.89
CA PRO A 440 1.64 -13.08 10.33
C PRO A 440 2.01 -14.33 9.55
N ILE A 441 2.72 -14.18 8.42
CA ILE A 441 3.07 -15.27 7.51
C ILE A 441 3.78 -16.41 8.25
N GLY A 442 4.69 -16.08 9.20
CA GLY A 442 5.34 -17.11 10.03
C GLY A 442 4.34 -17.91 10.84
N GLU A 443 3.43 -17.24 11.56
CA GLU A 443 2.39 -17.89 12.36
C GLU A 443 1.39 -18.68 11.48
N ALA A 444 1.04 -18.13 10.31
CA ALA A 444 0.18 -18.83 9.36
C ALA A 444 0.82 -20.14 8.85
N SER A 445 2.14 -20.12 8.61
CA SER A 445 2.91 -21.31 8.22
C SER A 445 2.87 -22.37 9.32
N ASP A 446 3.11 -21.97 10.59
CA ASP A 446 3.10 -22.86 11.74
C ASP A 446 1.70 -23.48 11.95
N VAL A 447 0.66 -22.67 11.89
CA VAL A 447 -0.74 -23.11 12.04
C VAL A 447 -1.13 -24.11 10.94
N LEU A 448 -0.80 -23.83 9.69
CA LEU A 448 -1.18 -24.69 8.56
C LEU A 448 -0.36 -25.98 8.51
N SER A 449 0.89 -25.97 8.97
CA SER A 449 1.74 -27.17 9.07
C SER A 449 1.36 -28.09 10.24
N SER A 450 0.77 -27.52 11.30
CA SER A 450 0.33 -28.25 12.50
C SER A 450 -1.14 -28.67 12.48
N LEU A 451 -1.84 -28.57 11.32
CA LEU A 451 -3.23 -28.96 11.20
C LEU A 451 -3.42 -30.48 11.43
N GLU A 452 -4.21 -30.81 12.43
CA GLU A 452 -4.69 -32.18 12.62
C GLU A 452 -5.91 -32.42 11.74
N LEU A 453 -5.76 -33.20 10.70
CA LEU A 453 -6.81 -33.58 9.74
C LEU A 453 -7.12 -35.06 9.87
N ASP A 454 -8.39 -35.43 9.66
CA ASP A 454 -8.75 -36.82 9.49
C ASP A 454 -8.17 -37.41 8.18
N ASP A 455 -8.12 -38.75 8.05
CA ASP A 455 -7.48 -39.43 6.92
C ASP A 455 -8.02 -38.96 5.55
N ARG A 456 -9.31 -38.63 5.47
CA ARG A 456 -9.95 -38.17 4.24
C ARG A 456 -9.51 -36.75 3.90
N ASP A 457 -9.61 -35.83 4.86
CA ASP A 457 -9.26 -34.43 4.68
C ASP A 457 -7.76 -34.26 4.45
N ALA A 458 -6.94 -35.10 5.10
CA ALA A 458 -5.51 -35.19 4.86
C ALA A 458 -5.20 -35.63 3.42
N ALA A 459 -5.85 -36.68 2.91
CA ALA A 459 -5.65 -37.15 1.55
C ALA A 459 -6.07 -36.09 0.49
N ILE A 460 -7.13 -35.33 0.75
CA ILE A 460 -7.62 -34.27 -0.14
C ILE A 460 -6.71 -33.03 -0.07
N GLY A 461 -6.32 -32.63 1.15
CA GLY A 461 -5.62 -31.36 1.43
C GLY A 461 -4.11 -31.41 1.24
N ALA A 462 -3.48 -32.60 1.30
CA ALA A 462 -2.03 -32.74 1.36
C ALA A 462 -1.26 -31.96 0.28
N ARG A 463 -1.71 -32.06 -0.99
CA ARG A 463 -1.04 -31.36 -2.10
C ARG A 463 -1.20 -29.84 -2.00
N VAL A 464 -2.41 -29.37 -1.62
CA VAL A 464 -2.70 -27.95 -1.47
C VAL A 464 -1.93 -27.34 -0.31
N LEU A 465 -1.87 -28.05 0.84
CA LEU A 465 -1.11 -27.62 2.01
C LEU A 465 0.40 -27.57 1.72
N LYS A 466 0.93 -28.52 0.94
CA LYS A 466 2.33 -28.50 0.50
C LYS A 466 2.62 -27.23 -0.32
N GLU A 467 1.79 -26.92 -1.32
CA GLU A 467 1.95 -25.73 -2.16
C GLU A 467 1.87 -24.43 -1.34
N ILE A 468 0.93 -24.35 -0.37
CA ILE A 468 0.83 -23.22 0.53
C ILE A 468 2.09 -23.11 1.38
N GLY A 469 2.54 -24.21 1.99
CA GLY A 469 3.71 -24.25 2.87
C GLY A 469 4.99 -23.79 2.16
N GLU A 470 5.23 -24.26 0.93
CA GLU A 470 6.37 -23.84 0.12
C GLU A 470 6.37 -22.34 -0.16
N ARG A 471 5.21 -21.77 -0.56
CA ARG A 471 5.08 -20.33 -0.82
C ARG A 471 5.25 -19.49 0.44
N LEU A 472 4.67 -19.91 1.57
CA LEU A 472 4.85 -19.22 2.84
C LEU A 472 6.31 -19.27 3.28
N GLN A 473 6.99 -20.42 3.10
CA GLN A 473 8.40 -20.56 3.44
C GLN A 473 9.28 -19.61 2.63
N PHE A 474 9.03 -19.44 1.32
CA PHE A 474 9.77 -18.46 0.51
C PHE A 474 9.58 -17.02 1.02
N LEU A 475 8.38 -16.68 1.47
CA LEU A 475 8.14 -15.36 2.07
C LEU A 475 8.88 -15.18 3.41
N VAL A 476 8.98 -16.24 4.21
CA VAL A 476 9.78 -16.25 5.44
C VAL A 476 11.27 -16.11 5.13
N ASP A 477 11.77 -16.84 4.14
CA ASP A 477 13.17 -16.83 3.71
C ASP A 477 13.63 -15.45 3.24
N VAL A 478 12.76 -14.68 2.59
CA VAL A 478 13.05 -13.27 2.19
C VAL A 478 12.79 -12.25 3.31
N GLY A 479 12.56 -12.69 4.55
CA GLY A 479 12.39 -11.82 5.72
C GLY A 479 11.02 -11.16 5.87
N LEU A 480 9.97 -11.70 5.24
CA LEU A 480 8.61 -11.14 5.29
C LEU A 480 7.67 -11.88 6.26
N HIS A 481 8.22 -12.63 7.21
CA HIS A 481 7.47 -13.43 8.19
C HIS A 481 6.46 -12.62 9.04
N TYR A 482 6.70 -11.32 9.21
CA TYR A 482 5.88 -10.41 10.01
C TYR A 482 4.65 -9.84 9.27
N LEU A 483 4.59 -9.92 7.93
CA LEU A 483 3.44 -9.48 7.15
C LEU A 483 2.27 -10.43 7.30
N SER A 484 1.04 -9.92 7.18
CA SER A 484 -0.14 -10.76 7.05
C SER A 484 -0.58 -10.91 5.59
N LEU A 485 -1.25 -12.01 5.25
CA LEU A 485 -1.72 -12.29 3.88
C LEU A 485 -2.86 -11.34 3.45
N ASP A 486 -3.63 -10.81 4.40
CA ASP A 486 -4.72 -9.87 4.15
C ASP A 486 -4.26 -8.42 3.97
N ARG A 487 -2.97 -8.12 4.27
CA ARG A 487 -2.43 -6.76 4.16
C ARG A 487 -2.58 -6.21 2.74
N PRO A 488 -3.20 -5.02 2.56
CA PRO A 488 -3.37 -4.40 1.26
C PRO A 488 -2.04 -4.10 0.58
N ALA A 489 -1.90 -4.45 -0.69
CA ALA A 489 -0.68 -4.23 -1.46
C ALA A 489 -0.25 -2.76 -1.55
N ALA A 490 -1.22 -1.84 -1.56
CA ALA A 490 -0.96 -0.40 -1.60
C ALA A 490 -0.30 0.16 -0.31
N THR A 491 -0.31 -0.61 0.79
CA THR A 491 0.31 -0.23 2.08
C THR A 491 1.73 -0.77 2.25
N LEU A 492 2.22 -1.55 1.28
CA LEU A 492 3.56 -2.13 1.33
C LEU A 492 4.62 -1.08 1.03
N ALA A 493 5.73 -1.13 1.75
CA ALA A 493 6.93 -0.41 1.37
C ALA A 493 7.50 -0.96 0.05
N GLY A 494 8.27 -0.14 -0.68
CA GLY A 494 8.87 -0.55 -1.95
C GLY A 494 9.67 -1.85 -1.83
N GLY A 495 10.53 -1.96 -0.82
CA GLY A 495 11.31 -3.17 -0.56
C GLY A 495 10.46 -4.38 -0.16
N GLU A 496 9.36 -4.22 0.59
CA GLU A 496 8.42 -5.32 0.89
C GLU A 496 7.78 -5.87 -0.38
N ALA A 497 7.28 -4.99 -1.25
CA ALA A 497 6.66 -5.39 -2.52
C ALA A 497 7.64 -6.09 -3.45
N GLN A 498 8.88 -5.63 -3.51
CA GLN A 498 9.95 -6.23 -4.30
C GLN A 498 10.28 -7.65 -3.82
N ARG A 499 10.43 -7.84 -2.49
CA ARG A 499 10.70 -9.15 -1.89
C ARG A 499 9.55 -10.13 -2.06
N ILE A 500 8.30 -9.66 -2.03
CA ILE A 500 7.13 -10.50 -2.36
C ILE A 500 7.26 -11.04 -3.79
N ARG A 501 7.63 -10.20 -4.75
CA ARG A 501 7.85 -10.65 -6.15
C ARG A 501 9.00 -11.64 -6.24
N LEU A 502 10.12 -11.35 -5.54
CA LEU A 502 11.25 -12.26 -5.50
C LEU A 502 10.83 -13.64 -4.97
N ALA A 503 10.12 -13.69 -3.85
CA ALA A 503 9.61 -14.93 -3.27
C ALA A 503 8.68 -15.68 -4.24
N THR A 504 7.81 -14.96 -4.96
CA THR A 504 6.89 -15.55 -5.95
C THR A 504 7.66 -16.13 -7.14
N GLN A 505 8.72 -15.46 -7.61
CA GLN A 505 9.54 -15.95 -8.72
C GLN A 505 10.36 -17.19 -8.32
N ILE A 506 10.94 -17.20 -7.12
CA ILE A 506 11.64 -18.39 -6.57
C ILE A 506 10.67 -19.57 -6.49
N GLY A 507 9.45 -19.32 -5.99
CA GLY A 507 8.40 -20.34 -5.89
C GLY A 507 7.96 -20.92 -7.24
N SER A 508 8.23 -20.23 -8.35
CA SER A 508 7.95 -20.76 -9.70
C SER A 508 8.89 -21.89 -10.13
N GLY A 509 10.05 -22.06 -9.46
CA GLY A 509 11.04 -23.11 -9.76
C GLY A 509 11.68 -23.01 -11.14
N LEU A 510 11.68 -21.81 -11.75
CA LEU A 510 12.26 -21.60 -13.07
C LEU A 510 13.79 -21.76 -13.01
N VAL A 511 14.35 -22.42 -14.01
CA VAL A 511 15.79 -22.68 -14.17
C VAL A 511 16.28 -22.12 -15.50
N GLY A 512 17.53 -21.64 -15.52
CA GLY A 512 18.14 -21.07 -16.73
C GLY A 512 17.61 -19.68 -17.07
N VAL A 513 17.08 -18.95 -16.11
CA VAL A 513 16.53 -17.58 -16.24
C VAL A 513 17.60 -16.56 -15.86
N LEU A 514 17.55 -15.40 -16.51
CA LEU A 514 18.29 -14.21 -16.12
C LEU A 514 17.39 -13.32 -15.23
N TYR A 515 17.71 -13.24 -13.94
CA TYR A 515 17.06 -12.32 -13.02
C TYR A 515 17.81 -11.01 -12.93
N VAL A 516 17.13 -9.89 -13.09
CA VAL A 516 17.69 -8.55 -12.90
C VAL A 516 16.97 -7.87 -11.74
N LEU A 517 17.68 -7.58 -10.66
CA LEU A 517 17.14 -7.04 -9.41
C LEU A 517 17.69 -5.62 -9.16
N ASP A 518 16.81 -4.71 -8.72
CA ASP A 518 17.17 -3.34 -8.38
C ASP A 518 17.18 -3.17 -6.86
N GLU A 519 18.37 -3.10 -6.26
CA GLU A 519 18.61 -2.83 -4.84
C GLU A 519 17.69 -3.64 -3.89
N PRO A 520 17.71 -4.99 -3.93
CA PRO A 520 16.80 -5.81 -3.15
C PRO A 520 17.02 -5.74 -1.63
N SER A 521 18.16 -5.21 -1.16
CA SER A 521 18.50 -5.02 0.27
C SER A 521 17.82 -3.79 0.90
N ILE A 522 17.13 -2.96 0.10
CA ILE A 522 16.51 -1.71 0.57
C ILE A 522 15.56 -1.93 1.74
N GLY A 523 15.72 -1.09 2.79
CA GLY A 523 14.87 -1.11 3.98
C GLY A 523 15.01 -2.36 4.83
N LEU A 524 16.08 -3.14 4.63
CA LEU A 524 16.39 -4.31 5.44
C LEU A 524 17.33 -3.99 6.59
N HIS A 525 17.00 -4.54 7.75
CA HIS A 525 17.96 -4.67 8.82
C HIS A 525 19.06 -5.70 8.43
N GLN A 526 20.28 -5.53 8.91
CA GLN A 526 21.41 -6.42 8.56
C GLN A 526 21.11 -7.91 8.77
N ARG A 527 20.36 -8.25 9.82
CA ARG A 527 19.91 -9.62 10.08
C ARG A 527 19.06 -10.19 8.92
N ASP A 528 18.14 -9.36 8.40
CA ASP A 528 17.22 -9.79 7.36
C ASP A 528 17.93 -9.79 5.98
N ASN A 529 18.93 -8.91 5.80
CA ASN A 529 19.76 -8.87 4.61
C ASN A 529 20.56 -10.17 4.40
N ARG A 530 21.11 -10.77 5.44
CA ARG A 530 21.79 -12.07 5.35
C ARG A 530 20.89 -13.17 4.80
N ARG A 531 19.63 -13.23 5.25
CA ARG A 531 18.63 -14.18 4.71
C ARG A 531 18.33 -13.94 3.24
N LEU A 532 18.25 -12.68 2.85
CA LEU A 532 18.07 -12.32 1.43
C LEU A 532 19.26 -12.83 0.60
N ILE A 533 20.50 -12.60 1.04
CA ILE A 533 21.72 -13.06 0.34
C ILE A 533 21.71 -14.59 0.20
N GLU A 534 21.40 -15.32 1.28
CA GLU A 534 21.28 -16.79 1.25
C GLU A 534 20.22 -17.23 0.21
N THR A 535 19.14 -16.50 0.10
CA THR A 535 18.06 -16.75 -0.87
C THR A 535 18.51 -16.50 -2.31
N LEU A 536 19.27 -15.42 -2.56
CA LEU A 536 19.86 -15.13 -3.88
C LEU A 536 20.88 -16.18 -4.30
N VAL A 537 21.73 -16.61 -3.37
CA VAL A 537 22.70 -17.69 -3.57
C VAL A 537 21.97 -19.00 -3.93
N ARG A 538 20.92 -19.36 -3.21
CA ARG A 538 20.09 -20.54 -3.52
C ARG A 538 19.45 -20.45 -4.91
N LEU A 539 18.97 -19.26 -5.31
CA LEU A 539 18.38 -19.04 -6.65
C LEU A 539 19.43 -19.21 -7.75
N ARG A 540 20.68 -18.73 -7.53
CA ARG A 540 21.82 -18.98 -8.40
C ARG A 540 22.11 -20.47 -8.52
N ASP A 541 22.18 -21.18 -7.40
CA ASP A 541 22.55 -22.61 -7.33
C ASP A 541 21.53 -23.52 -8.03
N LEU A 542 20.31 -23.02 -8.27
CA LEU A 542 19.33 -23.66 -9.16
C LEU A 542 19.68 -23.56 -10.64
N GLY A 543 20.79 -22.92 -11.03
CA GLY A 543 21.22 -22.74 -12.44
C GLY A 543 20.64 -21.49 -13.07
N ASN A 544 20.49 -20.41 -12.32
CA ASN A 544 20.06 -19.11 -12.80
C ASN A 544 21.21 -18.10 -12.79
N THR A 545 21.15 -17.12 -13.69
CA THR A 545 22.05 -15.98 -13.68
C THR A 545 21.34 -14.81 -13.00
N LEU A 546 21.99 -14.21 -11.99
CA LEU A 546 21.44 -13.05 -11.28
C LEU A 546 22.32 -11.84 -11.54
N ILE A 547 21.71 -10.74 -12.01
CA ILE A 547 22.33 -9.42 -12.07
C ILE A 547 21.63 -8.57 -11.00
N VAL A 548 22.37 -8.12 -10.01
CA VAL A 548 21.88 -7.35 -8.88
C VAL A 548 22.54 -5.99 -8.88
N VAL A 549 21.76 -4.92 -9.03
CA VAL A 549 22.25 -3.56 -8.80
C VAL A 549 22.24 -3.33 -7.30
N GLU A 550 23.42 -3.12 -6.69
CA GLU A 550 23.53 -3.04 -5.23
C GLU A 550 24.65 -2.11 -4.74
N HIS A 551 24.44 -1.64 -3.50
CA HIS A 551 25.37 -0.83 -2.73
C HIS A 551 25.73 -1.41 -1.37
N ASP A 552 25.09 -2.51 -0.98
CA ASP A 552 25.32 -3.18 0.30
C ASP A 552 26.62 -3.98 0.29
N GLU A 553 27.46 -3.79 1.32
CA GLU A 553 28.77 -4.43 1.40
C GLU A 553 28.69 -5.95 1.49
N ASP A 554 27.75 -6.50 2.29
CA ASP A 554 27.60 -7.95 2.46
C ASP A 554 27.17 -8.61 1.13
N THR A 555 26.30 -7.96 0.37
CA THR A 555 25.89 -8.43 -0.96
C THR A 555 27.03 -8.39 -1.97
N ILE A 556 27.83 -7.30 -1.98
CA ILE A 556 29.00 -7.18 -2.85
C ILE A 556 30.01 -8.29 -2.52
N ARG A 557 30.28 -8.54 -1.24
CA ARG A 557 31.22 -9.61 -0.80
C ARG A 557 30.73 -11.01 -1.12
N ALA A 558 29.43 -11.23 -1.18
CA ALA A 558 28.84 -12.53 -1.51
C ALA A 558 28.76 -12.80 -3.04
N ALA A 559 29.09 -11.82 -3.88
CA ALA A 559 29.02 -11.94 -5.33
C ALA A 559 30.10 -12.87 -5.89
N ASP A 560 29.77 -13.63 -6.94
CA ASP A 560 30.72 -14.38 -7.73
C ASP A 560 31.49 -13.45 -8.70
N TRP A 561 30.82 -12.40 -9.15
CA TRP A 561 31.34 -11.40 -10.08
C TRP A 561 30.83 -10.01 -9.76
N VAL A 562 31.70 -9.02 -9.85
CA VAL A 562 31.34 -7.62 -9.62
C VAL A 562 31.66 -6.77 -10.85
N VAL A 563 30.76 -5.87 -11.19
CA VAL A 563 30.98 -4.84 -12.22
C VAL A 563 30.81 -3.48 -11.54
N ASP A 564 31.93 -2.78 -11.35
CA ASP A 564 31.94 -1.42 -10.83
C ASP A 564 31.86 -0.41 -11.98
N ILE A 565 30.83 0.46 -11.95
CA ILE A 565 30.54 1.42 -13.01
C ILE A 565 30.79 2.84 -12.48
N GLY A 566 31.64 3.55 -13.18
CA GLY A 566 32.09 4.88 -12.74
C GLY A 566 32.84 5.62 -13.86
N PRO A 567 33.91 6.36 -13.49
CA PRO A 567 34.40 6.66 -12.13
C PRO A 567 33.52 7.69 -11.36
N GLY A 568 32.69 8.46 -12.08
CA GLY A 568 31.81 9.49 -11.55
C GLY A 568 30.33 9.18 -11.79
N ALA A 569 29.49 10.22 -11.68
CA ALA A 569 28.05 10.18 -11.95
C ALA A 569 27.72 10.98 -13.22
N GLY A 570 26.55 10.72 -13.83
CA GLY A 570 26.09 11.43 -15.03
C GLY A 570 27.09 11.35 -16.18
N GLU A 571 27.49 12.49 -16.72
CA GLU A 571 28.44 12.57 -17.83
C GLU A 571 29.87 12.10 -17.47
N HIS A 572 30.22 12.12 -16.19
CA HIS A 572 31.49 11.62 -15.68
C HIS A 572 31.48 10.11 -15.37
N GLY A 573 30.32 9.46 -15.51
CA GLY A 573 30.13 8.01 -15.35
C GLY A 573 30.14 7.25 -16.68
N GLY A 574 29.43 6.11 -16.67
CA GLY A 574 29.15 5.31 -17.85
C GLY A 574 30.31 4.46 -18.35
N GLN A 575 31.34 4.24 -17.55
CA GLN A 575 32.49 3.38 -17.88
C GLN A 575 32.60 2.24 -16.88
N VAL A 576 33.13 1.10 -17.33
CA VAL A 576 33.47 -0.02 -16.44
C VAL A 576 34.82 0.25 -15.81
N VAL A 577 34.87 0.37 -14.49
CA VAL A 577 36.11 0.57 -13.71
C VAL A 577 36.74 -0.80 -13.41
N VAL A 578 35.88 -1.75 -12.94
CA VAL A 578 36.28 -3.13 -12.65
C VAL A 578 35.20 -4.08 -13.18
N SER A 579 35.63 -5.22 -13.75
CA SER A 579 34.77 -6.35 -14.08
C SER A 579 35.50 -7.64 -13.79
N GLY A 580 35.26 -8.25 -12.65
CA GLY A 580 35.96 -9.45 -12.20
C GLY A 580 35.41 -9.98 -10.88
N PRO A 581 36.01 -11.02 -10.31
CA PRO A 581 35.70 -11.51 -8.98
C PRO A 581 36.02 -10.47 -7.90
N VAL A 582 35.40 -10.59 -6.73
CA VAL A 582 35.53 -9.63 -5.61
C VAL A 582 36.99 -9.25 -5.28
N PRO A 583 38.00 -10.16 -5.25
CA PRO A 583 39.38 -9.76 -5.00
C PRO A 583 39.92 -8.69 -5.96
N GLU A 584 39.54 -8.72 -7.25
CA GLU A 584 39.95 -7.71 -8.22
C GLU A 584 39.40 -6.33 -7.90
N LEU A 585 38.16 -6.27 -7.37
CA LEU A 585 37.56 -5.02 -6.88
C LEU A 585 38.34 -4.44 -5.69
N LEU A 586 38.75 -5.30 -4.75
CA LEU A 586 39.47 -4.89 -3.54
C LEU A 586 40.90 -4.34 -3.85
N GLU A 587 41.50 -4.81 -4.92
CA GLU A 587 42.84 -4.38 -5.40
C GLU A 587 42.79 -3.16 -6.32
N ALA A 588 41.63 -2.81 -6.84
CA ALA A 588 41.47 -1.72 -7.81
C ALA A 588 41.62 -0.34 -7.16
N THR A 589 42.70 0.35 -7.46
CA THR A 589 43.00 1.70 -6.93
C THR A 589 42.06 2.78 -7.41
N ASP A 590 41.46 2.61 -8.59
CA ASP A 590 40.60 3.59 -9.23
C ASP A 590 39.11 3.37 -8.86
N SER A 591 38.81 2.28 -8.14
CA SER A 591 37.45 1.99 -7.69
C SER A 591 37.15 2.63 -6.33
N ILE A 592 36.18 3.56 -6.33
CA ILE A 592 35.68 4.16 -5.07
C ILE A 592 34.97 3.09 -4.25
N THR A 593 34.17 2.24 -4.89
CA THR A 593 33.51 1.11 -4.23
C THR A 593 34.54 0.15 -3.63
N GLY A 594 35.59 -0.21 -4.38
CA GLY A 594 36.67 -1.07 -3.91
C GLY A 594 37.37 -0.49 -2.68
N ALA A 595 37.61 0.81 -2.64
CA ALA A 595 38.22 1.49 -1.51
C ALA A 595 37.38 1.39 -0.22
N TYR A 596 36.05 1.49 -0.32
CA TYR A 596 35.14 1.32 0.83
C TYR A 596 35.06 -0.14 1.27
N VAL A 597 34.87 -1.07 0.35
CA VAL A 597 34.79 -2.52 0.65
C VAL A 597 36.11 -3.07 1.17
N ALA A 598 37.27 -2.55 0.71
CA ALA A 598 38.59 -2.89 1.25
C ALA A 598 38.90 -2.23 2.60
N GLY A 599 38.05 -1.28 3.08
CA GLY A 599 38.26 -0.56 4.33
C GLY A 599 39.34 0.54 4.27
N THR A 600 39.93 0.81 3.10
CA THR A 600 40.89 1.92 2.93
C THR A 600 40.24 3.30 2.98
N LYS A 601 38.93 3.35 2.70
CA LYS A 601 38.07 4.53 2.87
C LYS A 601 36.87 4.11 3.73
N GLN A 602 36.50 4.96 4.70
CA GLN A 602 35.37 4.67 5.57
C GLN A 602 34.70 5.97 6.04
N ILE A 603 33.45 5.86 6.46
CA ILE A 603 32.75 6.92 7.16
C ILE A 603 33.16 6.84 8.62
N GLU A 604 33.80 7.91 9.12
CA GLU A 604 34.39 7.91 10.46
C GLU A 604 33.30 8.04 11.55
N VAL A 605 33.55 7.40 12.70
CA VAL A 605 32.76 7.61 13.92
C VAL A 605 33.11 8.98 14.49
N PRO A 606 32.14 9.83 14.81
CA PRO A 606 32.42 11.13 15.43
C PRO A 606 33.22 10.98 16.72
N PRO A 607 34.33 11.72 16.89
CA PRO A 607 35.18 11.62 18.11
C PRO A 607 34.44 12.10 19.33
N VAL A 608 33.47 13.00 19.18
CA VAL A 608 32.61 13.55 20.25
C VAL A 608 31.18 13.59 19.75
N ARG A 609 30.27 13.04 20.54
CA ARG A 609 28.84 13.12 20.27
C ARG A 609 28.22 14.30 20.98
N ARG A 610 27.16 14.87 20.41
CA ARG A 610 26.37 15.91 21.11
C ARG A 610 25.63 15.27 22.26
N SER A 611 25.77 15.85 23.43
CA SER A 611 25.08 15.36 24.63
C SER A 611 23.64 15.88 24.69
N PRO A 612 22.65 15.06 25.04
CA PRO A 612 21.29 15.50 25.33
C PRO A 612 21.28 16.62 26.39
N GLN A 613 20.56 17.70 26.13
CA GLN A 613 20.37 18.78 27.07
C GLN A 613 19.20 18.45 28.01
N PRO A 614 19.41 18.40 29.34
CA PRO A 614 18.34 18.13 30.28
C PRO A 614 17.16 19.11 30.12
N GLY A 615 15.94 18.57 30.05
CA GLY A 615 14.73 19.37 29.88
C GLY A 615 14.46 19.85 28.45
N ARG A 616 15.29 19.50 27.48
CA ARG A 616 15.06 19.75 26.05
C ARG A 616 14.90 18.41 25.31
N GLU A 617 13.75 17.81 25.47
CA GLU A 617 13.41 16.51 24.87
C GLU A 617 11.95 16.47 24.45
N LEU A 618 11.66 15.69 23.41
CA LEU A 618 10.30 15.25 23.09
C LEU A 618 10.06 13.91 23.75
N ARG A 619 8.92 13.76 24.42
CA ARG A 619 8.51 12.51 25.02
C ARG A 619 7.18 12.04 24.45
N ILE A 620 7.21 10.92 23.77
CA ILE A 620 6.01 10.20 23.32
C ILE A 620 5.59 9.28 24.45
N VAL A 621 4.33 9.34 24.85
CA VAL A 621 3.80 8.53 25.98
C VAL A 621 2.65 7.66 25.47
N GLY A 622 2.75 6.36 25.70
CA GLY A 622 1.68 5.39 25.49
C GLY A 622 1.28 5.20 24.04
N ALA A 623 2.22 5.23 23.09
CA ALA A 623 1.95 4.94 21.68
C ALA A 623 1.49 3.49 21.50
N ARG A 624 0.31 3.31 20.82
CA ARG A 624 -0.35 2.00 20.67
C ARG A 624 -1.03 1.82 19.32
N GLU A 625 -0.50 2.46 18.29
CA GLU A 625 -0.99 2.29 16.93
C GLU A 625 -0.35 1.05 16.30
N HIS A 626 -1.08 0.35 15.46
CA HIS A 626 -0.68 -0.91 14.82
C HIS A 626 -0.11 -1.92 15.82
N ASN A 627 1.17 -2.30 15.68
CA ASN A 627 1.83 -3.26 16.56
C ASN A 627 2.47 -2.64 17.82
N LEU A 628 2.41 -1.31 18.01
CA LEU A 628 3.01 -0.66 19.19
C LEU A 628 2.30 -1.04 20.50
N ARG A 629 3.08 -1.43 21.51
CA ARG A 629 2.61 -1.96 22.80
C ARG A 629 2.72 -0.93 23.94
N LYS A 630 1.98 0.19 23.84
CA LYS A 630 2.05 1.32 24.79
C LYS A 630 3.48 1.84 24.99
N VAL A 631 4.12 2.14 23.88
CA VAL A 631 5.52 2.57 23.86
C VAL A 631 5.66 3.99 24.41
N ASP A 632 6.61 4.14 25.32
CA ASP A 632 7.18 5.43 25.72
C ASP A 632 8.54 5.59 25.06
N ALA A 633 8.78 6.73 24.41
CA ALA A 633 10.05 7.02 23.74
C ALA A 633 10.45 8.47 23.98
N THR A 634 11.74 8.69 24.26
CA THR A 634 12.33 10.01 24.47
C THR A 634 13.28 10.33 23.33
N ILE A 635 13.13 11.53 22.75
CA ILE A 635 13.91 12.05 21.64
C ILE A 635 14.59 13.34 22.11
N PRO A 636 15.92 13.33 22.34
CA PRO A 636 16.64 14.54 22.71
C PRO A 636 16.65 15.55 21.56
N LEU A 637 16.46 16.84 21.89
CA LEU A 637 16.47 17.91 20.91
C LEU A 637 17.89 18.45 20.70
N GLY A 638 18.14 18.96 19.47
CA GLY A 638 19.46 19.42 19.05
C GLY A 638 20.47 18.31 18.78
N CYS A 639 19.99 17.11 18.50
CA CYS A 639 20.79 15.91 18.21
C CYS A 639 20.37 15.28 16.87
N LEU A 640 21.27 14.47 16.32
CA LEU A 640 20.95 13.48 15.28
C LEU A 640 20.49 12.20 15.98
N VAL A 641 19.21 11.90 15.89
CA VAL A 641 18.58 10.73 16.52
C VAL A 641 18.24 9.71 15.47
N ALA A 642 18.74 8.48 15.58
CA ALA A 642 18.37 7.39 14.70
C ALA A 642 17.38 6.44 15.39
N VAL A 643 16.27 6.15 14.73
CA VAL A 643 15.29 5.14 15.13
C VAL A 643 15.59 3.88 14.35
N THR A 644 16.02 2.83 15.05
CA THR A 644 16.58 1.62 14.49
C THR A 644 15.75 0.39 14.89
N GLY A 645 16.15 -0.78 14.41
CA GLY A 645 15.53 -2.07 14.74
C GLY A 645 15.14 -2.89 13.52
N VAL A 646 14.77 -4.14 13.75
CA VAL A 646 14.44 -5.09 12.67
C VAL A 646 13.25 -4.62 11.82
N SER A 647 13.11 -5.19 10.61
CA SER A 647 11.99 -4.88 9.73
C SER A 647 10.66 -5.24 10.41
N GLY A 648 9.65 -4.36 10.30
CA GLY A 648 8.34 -4.54 10.95
C GLY A 648 8.29 -4.32 12.45
N SER A 649 9.37 -3.83 13.12
CA SER A 649 9.39 -3.58 14.58
C SER A 649 8.54 -2.40 15.05
N GLY A 650 7.99 -1.58 14.13
CA GLY A 650 7.12 -0.45 14.47
C GLY A 650 7.77 0.93 14.38
N LYS A 651 8.98 1.04 13.81
CA LYS A 651 9.71 2.31 13.62
C LYS A 651 8.88 3.38 12.91
N SER A 652 8.40 3.07 11.71
CA SER A 652 7.62 4.02 10.89
C SER A 652 6.29 4.37 11.57
N THR A 653 5.67 3.42 12.30
CA THR A 653 4.47 3.71 13.08
C THR A 653 4.77 4.70 14.21
N LEU A 654 5.86 4.52 14.95
CA LEU A 654 6.25 5.44 16.03
C LEU A 654 6.59 6.83 15.49
N VAL A 655 7.39 6.90 14.43
CA VAL A 655 7.93 8.16 13.91
C VAL A 655 6.94 8.85 12.96
N ASN A 656 6.41 8.14 11.96
CA ASN A 656 5.57 8.76 10.92
C ASN A 656 4.10 8.87 11.37
N ASP A 657 3.50 7.79 11.92
CA ASP A 657 2.08 7.80 12.24
C ASP A 657 1.78 8.49 13.57
N VAL A 658 2.66 8.39 14.58
CA VAL A 658 2.45 9.05 15.87
C VAL A 658 3.20 10.39 15.93
N LEU A 659 4.53 10.39 15.96
CA LEU A 659 5.32 11.60 16.22
C LEU A 659 5.09 12.67 15.15
N TYR A 660 5.37 12.35 13.89
CA TYR A 660 5.26 13.33 12.80
C TYR A 660 3.84 13.88 12.67
N ARG A 661 2.80 13.05 12.74
CA ARG A 661 1.42 13.54 12.60
C ARG A 661 1.00 14.44 13.77
N VAL A 662 1.45 14.16 15.00
CA VAL A 662 1.25 15.08 16.13
C VAL A 662 1.94 16.41 15.86
N LEU A 663 3.24 16.38 15.53
CA LEU A 663 4.01 17.59 15.27
C LEU A 663 3.44 18.39 14.08
N ALA A 664 3.02 17.74 13.01
CA ALA A 664 2.42 18.38 11.84
C ALA A 664 1.10 19.08 12.21
N ARG A 665 0.28 18.45 13.05
CA ARG A 665 -0.97 19.06 13.52
C ARG A 665 -0.71 20.27 14.42
N GLU A 666 0.13 20.10 15.44
CA GLU A 666 0.34 21.13 16.47
C GLU A 666 1.22 22.30 15.99
N LEU A 667 2.28 22.04 15.21
CA LEU A 667 3.24 23.06 14.78
C LEU A 667 2.92 23.65 13.41
N ASN A 668 2.42 22.83 12.47
CA ASN A 668 2.19 23.26 11.09
C ASN A 668 0.69 23.47 10.77
N GLY A 669 -0.23 23.20 11.72
CA GLY A 669 -1.67 23.29 11.49
C GLY A 669 -2.18 22.29 10.44
N ALA A 670 -1.49 21.16 10.24
CA ALA A 670 -1.86 20.17 9.26
C ALA A 670 -3.08 19.37 9.71
N ARG A 671 -3.97 19.05 8.78
CA ARG A 671 -5.18 18.24 9.02
C ARG A 671 -4.82 16.75 8.97
N THR A 672 -4.13 16.26 9.96
CA THR A 672 -3.73 14.85 10.09
C THR A 672 -4.25 14.27 11.38
N VAL A 673 -4.63 12.99 11.35
CA VAL A 673 -5.00 12.24 12.56
C VAL A 673 -3.77 11.46 13.01
N PRO A 674 -3.22 11.78 14.18
CA PRO A 674 -2.12 11.01 14.75
C PRO A 674 -2.57 9.59 15.13
N GLY A 675 -1.64 8.64 15.04
CA GLY A 675 -1.84 7.29 15.56
C GLY A 675 -2.17 7.30 17.05
N ARG A 676 -2.80 6.24 17.54
CA ARG A 676 -3.26 6.13 18.93
C ARG A 676 -2.10 6.23 19.91
N HIS A 677 -2.12 7.23 20.75
CA HIS A 677 -1.15 7.52 21.81
C HIS A 677 -1.84 8.20 23.00
N THR A 678 -1.14 8.39 24.08
CA THR A 678 -1.67 9.11 25.24
C THR A 678 -1.41 10.60 25.13
N ARG A 679 -0.15 11.01 24.93
CA ARG A 679 0.27 12.40 24.74
C ARG A 679 1.70 12.49 24.21
N VAL A 680 2.07 13.66 23.71
CA VAL A 680 3.44 14.03 23.35
C VAL A 680 3.79 15.31 24.12
N GLU A 681 4.92 15.30 24.84
CA GLU A 681 5.41 16.40 25.65
C GLU A 681 6.64 17.05 25.01
N GLY A 682 6.94 18.33 25.32
CA GLY A 682 8.12 19.04 24.84
C GLY A 682 7.93 19.81 23.52
N LEU A 683 6.68 19.96 23.04
CA LEU A 683 6.34 20.65 21.80
C LEU A 683 6.71 22.14 21.81
N GLU A 684 6.75 22.77 22.98
CA GLU A 684 7.09 24.19 23.22
C GLU A 684 8.52 24.55 22.81
N HIS A 685 9.38 23.57 22.68
CA HIS A 685 10.77 23.76 22.23
C HIS A 685 10.92 23.86 20.72
N LEU A 686 9.89 23.56 19.97
CA LEU A 686 9.90 23.48 18.50
C LEU A 686 9.00 24.54 17.88
N ASP A 687 9.31 24.95 16.66
CA ASP A 687 8.51 25.90 15.89
C ASP A 687 7.98 25.31 14.58
N LYS A 688 8.58 24.23 14.08
CA LYS A 688 8.22 23.62 12.79
C LYS A 688 8.66 22.17 12.73
N VAL A 689 7.89 21.33 12.05
CA VAL A 689 8.30 19.99 11.59
C VAL A 689 8.42 19.96 10.08
N VAL A 690 9.48 19.31 9.60
CA VAL A 690 9.70 19.01 8.17
C VAL A 690 9.81 17.52 8.00
N HIS A 691 8.99 16.97 7.13
CA HIS A 691 9.02 15.55 6.77
C HIS A 691 9.64 15.37 5.39
N VAL A 692 10.62 14.49 5.29
CA VAL A 692 11.34 14.18 4.05
C VAL A 692 11.22 12.69 3.79
N ASP A 693 10.25 12.33 2.96
CA ASP A 693 9.94 10.96 2.53
C ASP A 693 10.37 10.71 1.08
N GLN A 694 10.29 9.45 0.65
CA GLN A 694 10.63 9.01 -0.70
C GLN A 694 9.55 9.28 -1.76
N SER A 695 8.44 9.94 -1.39
CA SER A 695 7.38 10.26 -2.35
C SER A 695 7.88 11.22 -3.44
N PRO A 696 7.39 11.10 -4.69
CA PRO A 696 7.80 11.98 -5.79
C PRO A 696 7.60 13.47 -5.44
N ILE A 697 8.47 14.36 -5.93
CA ILE A 697 8.33 15.81 -5.80
C ILE A 697 7.17 16.39 -6.61
N GLY A 698 6.48 15.56 -7.38
CA GLY A 698 5.28 15.89 -8.14
C GLY A 698 4.85 14.72 -9.00
N ARG A 699 3.57 14.72 -9.39
CA ARG A 699 2.94 13.63 -10.15
C ARG A 699 2.97 13.85 -11.68
N THR A 700 3.41 15.01 -12.13
CA THR A 700 3.40 15.39 -13.54
C THR A 700 4.80 15.71 -14.06
N PRO A 701 5.06 15.58 -15.36
CA PRO A 701 6.34 15.96 -15.98
C PRO A 701 6.72 17.45 -15.81
N ARG A 702 5.78 18.30 -15.40
CA ARG A 702 6.04 19.73 -15.11
C ARG A 702 6.78 19.97 -13.81
N SER A 703 6.64 19.07 -12.86
CA SER A 703 7.43 19.12 -11.63
C SER A 703 8.84 18.64 -11.92
N ASN A 704 9.83 19.39 -11.49
CA ASN A 704 11.25 19.09 -11.67
C ASN A 704 12.08 19.72 -10.54
N PRO A 705 13.36 19.39 -10.37
CA PRO A 705 14.22 19.96 -9.33
C PRO A 705 14.25 21.49 -9.34
N ALA A 706 14.29 22.12 -10.51
CA ALA A 706 14.35 23.58 -10.63
C ALA A 706 13.08 24.28 -10.11
N THR A 707 11.91 23.71 -10.40
CA THR A 707 10.62 24.26 -9.94
C THR A 707 10.37 24.00 -8.46
N TYR A 708 10.74 22.82 -7.99
CA TYR A 708 10.50 22.42 -6.60
C TYR A 708 11.37 23.23 -5.60
N THR A 709 12.63 23.46 -5.95
CA THR A 709 13.54 24.26 -5.12
C THR A 709 13.36 25.77 -5.28
N GLY A 710 12.52 26.23 -6.22
CA GLY A 710 12.28 27.62 -6.50
C GLY A 710 13.39 28.35 -7.29
N VAL A 711 14.47 27.67 -7.63
CA VAL A 711 15.57 28.27 -8.43
C VAL A 711 15.08 28.74 -9.79
N PHE A 712 14.08 28.06 -10.35
CA PHE A 712 13.52 28.41 -11.67
C PHE A 712 12.87 29.81 -11.70
N ASP A 713 12.34 30.30 -10.58
CA ASP A 713 11.78 31.64 -10.50
C ASP A 713 12.86 32.72 -10.66
N HIS A 714 14.05 32.47 -10.13
CA HIS A 714 15.21 33.33 -10.32
C HIS A 714 15.74 33.26 -11.73
N VAL A 715 15.80 32.10 -12.35
CA VAL A 715 16.20 31.90 -13.76
C VAL A 715 15.24 32.65 -14.70
N ARG A 716 13.92 32.52 -14.53
CA ARG A 716 12.92 33.23 -15.33
C ARG A 716 13.07 34.75 -15.22
N LYS A 717 13.30 35.25 -14.01
CA LYS A 717 13.55 36.70 -13.81
C LYS A 717 14.81 37.17 -14.51
N LEU A 718 15.86 36.34 -14.50
CA LEU A 718 17.12 36.66 -15.17
C LEU A 718 16.93 36.71 -16.70
N PHE A 719 16.25 35.73 -17.29
CA PHE A 719 15.97 35.73 -18.74
C PHE A 719 15.11 36.93 -19.16
N ALA A 720 14.14 37.35 -18.34
CA ALA A 720 13.34 38.55 -18.59
C ALA A 720 14.15 39.85 -18.54
N GLN A 721 15.35 39.82 -17.94
CA GLN A 721 16.23 40.98 -17.86
C GLN A 721 17.23 41.08 -19.02
N THR A 722 17.31 40.08 -19.89
CA THR A 722 18.18 40.14 -21.10
C THR A 722 17.70 41.22 -22.06
N GLU A 723 18.63 41.74 -22.87
CA GLU A 723 18.31 42.79 -23.86
C GLU A 723 17.25 42.30 -24.86
N GLU A 724 17.38 41.06 -25.36
CA GLU A 724 16.43 40.48 -26.30
C GLU A 724 15.02 40.35 -25.71
N ALA A 725 14.90 39.95 -24.45
CA ALA A 725 13.60 39.85 -23.78
C ALA A 725 12.96 41.23 -23.56
N LYS A 726 13.78 42.25 -23.17
CA LYS A 726 13.29 43.64 -23.00
C LYS A 726 12.80 44.26 -24.30
N VAL A 727 13.53 44.07 -25.39
CA VAL A 727 13.14 44.58 -26.73
C VAL A 727 11.80 43.98 -27.17
N ARG A 728 11.56 42.69 -26.84
CA ARG A 728 10.34 41.98 -27.17
C ARG A 728 9.21 42.21 -26.15
N GLY A 729 9.46 42.88 -25.02
CA GLY A 729 8.52 43.10 -23.93
C GLY A 729 8.17 41.82 -23.17
N TYR A 730 9.09 40.84 -23.11
CA TYR A 730 8.86 39.58 -22.44
C TYR A 730 9.05 39.71 -20.91
N LEU A 731 8.02 39.39 -20.20
CA LEU A 731 7.99 39.32 -18.71
C LEU A 731 8.36 37.93 -18.22
N PRO A 732 8.69 37.70 -16.92
CA PRO A 732 9.04 36.40 -16.36
C PRO A 732 8.02 35.29 -16.63
N GLY A 733 6.73 35.65 -16.82
CA GLY A 733 5.67 34.69 -17.19
C GLY A 733 5.90 34.06 -18.56
N ARG A 734 6.54 34.75 -19.52
CA ARG A 734 6.85 34.21 -20.85
C ARG A 734 7.79 33.01 -20.76
N PHE A 735 8.66 32.98 -19.80
CA PHE A 735 9.64 31.94 -19.56
C PHE A 735 9.12 30.82 -18.64
N SER A 736 7.82 30.77 -18.40
CA SER A 736 7.18 29.68 -17.66
C SER A 736 6.53 28.68 -18.61
N PHE A 737 6.90 27.41 -18.53
CA PHE A 737 6.23 26.35 -19.29
C PHE A 737 4.83 25.98 -18.74
N ASN A 738 4.42 26.56 -17.61
CA ASN A 738 3.08 26.37 -17.03
C ASN A 738 2.07 27.42 -17.51
N VAL A 739 2.55 28.54 -18.09
CA VAL A 739 1.71 29.69 -18.47
C VAL A 739 1.60 29.76 -20.00
N LYS A 740 0.38 30.05 -20.50
CA LYS A 740 0.15 30.29 -21.93
C LYS A 740 0.97 31.47 -22.43
N GLY A 741 1.41 31.39 -23.68
CA GLY A 741 2.14 32.45 -24.39
C GLY A 741 3.61 32.11 -24.65
N GLY A 742 4.34 31.49 -23.69
CA GLY A 742 5.73 31.08 -23.89
C GLY A 742 5.94 29.57 -24.06
N ARG A 743 5.00 28.77 -23.61
CA ARG A 743 5.07 27.30 -23.67
C ARG A 743 4.70 26.75 -25.03
N CYS A 744 5.12 25.56 -25.33
CA CYS A 744 4.61 24.77 -26.45
C CYS A 744 3.14 24.39 -26.17
N GLU A 745 2.22 24.79 -27.02
CA GLU A 745 0.79 24.52 -26.82
C GLU A 745 0.42 23.07 -27.21
N ALA A 746 1.20 22.38 -28.06
CA ALA A 746 0.97 20.98 -28.43
C ALA A 746 1.09 20.04 -27.23
N CYS A 747 2.16 20.17 -26.41
CA CYS A 747 2.35 19.42 -25.17
C CYS A 747 1.94 20.19 -23.92
N THR A 748 1.40 21.39 -24.07
CA THR A 748 1.02 22.31 -22.98
C THR A 748 2.14 22.56 -21.95
N GLY A 749 3.41 22.46 -22.39
CA GLY A 749 4.60 22.65 -21.57
C GLY A 749 5.16 21.42 -20.90
N ASP A 750 4.58 20.23 -21.11
CA ASP A 750 5.08 18.96 -20.53
C ASP A 750 6.41 18.51 -21.19
N GLY A 751 6.65 18.90 -22.44
CA GLY A 751 7.78 18.44 -23.25
C GLY A 751 7.54 17.03 -23.84
N THR A 752 6.61 16.30 -23.29
CA THR A 752 6.23 14.94 -23.69
C THR A 752 4.72 14.86 -23.93
N ILE A 753 4.29 13.87 -24.70
CA ILE A 753 2.89 13.52 -24.89
C ILE A 753 2.66 12.19 -24.18
N LYS A 754 1.67 12.14 -23.29
CA LYS A 754 1.26 10.94 -22.61
C LYS A 754 0.37 10.11 -23.53
N ILE A 755 0.74 8.88 -23.78
CA ILE A 755 -0.07 7.89 -24.49
C ILE A 755 -0.63 6.95 -23.43
N GLU A 756 -1.95 7.02 -23.20
CA GLU A 756 -2.63 6.15 -22.23
C GLU A 756 -2.81 4.75 -22.82
N MET A 757 -2.29 3.76 -22.13
CA MET A 757 -2.36 2.35 -22.49
C MET A 757 -3.32 1.65 -21.51
N ASN A 758 -4.51 1.24 -21.96
CA ASN A 758 -5.60 0.72 -21.10
C ASN A 758 -5.22 -0.44 -20.15
N PHE A 759 -4.20 -1.23 -20.49
CA PHE A 759 -3.77 -2.40 -19.70
C PHE A 759 -2.27 -2.42 -19.39
N LEU A 760 -1.51 -1.44 -19.88
CA LEU A 760 -0.07 -1.29 -19.71
C LEU A 760 0.23 0.07 -19.03
N PRO A 761 1.43 0.25 -18.47
CA PRO A 761 1.86 1.56 -17.98
C PRO A 761 1.80 2.60 -19.11
N ASP A 762 1.41 3.82 -18.75
CA ASP A 762 1.38 4.93 -19.69
C ASP A 762 2.77 5.22 -20.28
N VAL A 763 2.83 5.45 -21.59
CA VAL A 763 4.06 5.76 -22.29
C VAL A 763 4.16 7.28 -22.51
N TYR A 764 5.32 7.85 -22.22
CA TYR A 764 5.62 9.26 -22.47
C TYR A 764 6.60 9.37 -23.64
N VAL A 765 6.15 9.98 -24.74
CA VAL A 765 6.98 10.23 -25.92
C VAL A 765 7.33 11.73 -26.05
N PRO A 766 8.53 12.10 -26.53
CA PRO A 766 8.88 13.49 -26.77
C PRO A 766 7.83 14.17 -27.69
N CYS A 767 7.49 15.41 -27.40
CA CYS A 767 6.57 16.18 -28.22
C CYS A 767 7.18 16.47 -29.61
N GLU A 768 6.50 16.10 -30.67
CA GLU A 768 6.96 16.27 -32.06
C GLU A 768 7.16 17.73 -32.46
N VAL A 769 6.47 18.68 -31.80
CA VAL A 769 6.53 20.12 -32.12
C VAL A 769 7.71 20.81 -31.43
N CYS A 770 7.98 20.50 -30.16
CA CYS A 770 9.05 21.16 -29.40
C CYS A 770 10.24 20.25 -29.11
N HIS A 771 10.19 18.99 -29.52
CA HIS A 771 11.25 17.99 -29.31
C HIS A 771 11.78 17.93 -27.88
N GLY A 772 10.87 18.03 -26.89
CA GLY A 772 11.22 18.04 -25.47
C GLY A 772 11.53 19.42 -24.88
N ALA A 773 11.72 20.47 -25.68
CA ALA A 773 12.12 21.79 -25.22
C ALA A 773 11.07 22.54 -24.37
N ARG A 774 9.80 22.10 -24.33
CA ARG A 774 8.68 22.67 -23.52
C ARG A 774 8.18 24.04 -23.95
N TYR A 775 8.94 24.81 -24.71
CA TYR A 775 8.65 26.18 -25.12
C TYR A 775 8.34 26.30 -26.61
N ASN A 776 7.71 27.39 -26.96
CA ASN A 776 7.54 27.79 -28.36
C ASN A 776 8.82 28.41 -28.93
N ARG A 777 8.91 28.48 -30.24
CA ARG A 777 10.10 28.93 -30.96
C ARG A 777 10.53 30.35 -30.57
N GLU A 778 9.58 31.30 -30.44
CA GLU A 778 9.88 32.68 -30.13
C GLU A 778 10.48 32.86 -28.74
N THR A 779 10.10 32.04 -27.76
CA THR A 779 10.70 32.05 -26.43
C THR A 779 12.13 31.51 -26.43
N LEU A 780 12.40 30.51 -27.28
CA LEU A 780 13.73 29.89 -27.44
C LEU A 780 14.74 30.79 -28.19
N GLU A 781 14.28 31.86 -28.84
CA GLU A 781 15.17 32.86 -29.43
C GLU A 781 15.87 33.78 -28.42
N VAL A 782 15.43 33.75 -27.14
CA VAL A 782 16.07 34.56 -26.08
C VAL A 782 17.19 33.75 -25.43
N HIS A 783 18.37 34.34 -25.39
CA HIS A 783 19.59 33.71 -24.85
C HIS A 783 20.13 34.43 -23.62
N TYR A 784 20.71 33.67 -22.72
CA TYR A 784 21.58 34.16 -21.64
C TYR A 784 22.92 33.43 -21.71
N LYS A 785 23.99 34.18 -21.87
CA LYS A 785 25.36 33.63 -22.12
C LYS A 785 25.36 32.55 -23.23
N GLY A 786 24.57 32.74 -24.29
CA GLY A 786 24.49 31.83 -25.46
C GLY A 786 23.61 30.62 -25.27
N LYS A 787 22.94 30.45 -24.13
CA LYS A 787 22.01 29.33 -23.85
C LYS A 787 20.57 29.79 -23.77
N THR A 788 19.67 29.00 -24.35
CA THR A 788 18.21 29.16 -24.22
C THR A 788 17.73 28.68 -22.86
N ILE A 789 16.49 29.04 -22.49
CA ILE A 789 15.93 28.56 -21.22
C ILE A 789 15.70 27.03 -21.21
N ALA A 790 15.46 26.42 -22.36
CA ALA A 790 15.34 24.97 -22.49
C ALA A 790 16.68 24.26 -22.28
N GLU A 791 17.76 24.79 -22.87
CA GLU A 791 19.13 24.26 -22.64
C GLU A 791 19.57 24.42 -21.18
N VAL A 792 19.14 25.50 -20.49
CA VAL A 792 19.40 25.66 -19.06
C VAL A 792 18.66 24.59 -18.23
N LEU A 793 17.43 24.24 -18.59
CA LEU A 793 16.71 23.16 -17.93
C LEU A 793 17.33 21.78 -18.20
N ASP A 794 17.98 21.62 -19.32
CA ASP A 794 18.66 20.37 -19.70
C ASP A 794 20.07 20.23 -19.10
N MET A 795 20.64 21.31 -18.56
CA MET A 795 21.95 21.26 -17.89
C MET A 795 21.93 20.37 -16.66
N PRO A 796 22.97 19.55 -16.41
CA PRO A 796 23.28 19.01 -15.10
C PRO A 796 23.40 20.13 -14.05
N ILE A 797 22.99 19.85 -12.83
CA ILE A 797 23.00 20.85 -11.73
C ILE A 797 24.41 21.36 -11.46
N GLU A 798 25.46 20.54 -11.57
CA GLU A 798 26.86 20.94 -11.40
C GLU A 798 27.30 21.92 -12.48
N GLU A 799 26.99 21.66 -13.76
CA GLU A 799 27.26 22.60 -14.85
C GLU A 799 26.50 23.92 -14.68
N ALA A 800 25.21 23.81 -14.29
CA ALA A 800 24.42 24.99 -14.02
C ALA A 800 24.96 25.82 -12.83
N ALA A 801 25.54 25.18 -11.80
CA ALA A 801 26.15 25.86 -10.67
C ALA A 801 27.38 26.70 -11.10
N GLU A 802 28.18 26.21 -12.03
CA GLU A 802 29.28 26.95 -12.63
C GLU A 802 28.77 28.05 -13.58
N PHE A 803 27.81 27.75 -14.45
CA PHE A 803 27.23 28.69 -15.40
C PHE A 803 26.63 29.94 -14.71
N PHE A 804 25.95 29.73 -13.56
CA PHE A 804 25.31 30.81 -12.80
C PHE A 804 26.15 31.26 -11.60
N ALA A 805 27.44 30.93 -11.51
CA ALA A 805 28.30 31.30 -10.36
C ALA A 805 28.31 32.81 -10.07
N ALA A 806 28.18 33.66 -11.10
CA ALA A 806 28.11 35.11 -10.96
C ALA A 806 26.74 35.65 -10.52
N VAL A 807 25.71 34.80 -10.37
CA VAL A 807 24.35 35.19 -9.95
C VAL A 807 24.04 34.58 -8.58
N PRO A 808 24.31 35.33 -7.47
CA PRO A 808 24.27 34.76 -6.11
C PRO A 808 22.93 34.12 -5.72
N ALA A 809 21.81 34.68 -6.20
CA ALA A 809 20.47 34.15 -5.92
C ALA A 809 20.26 32.78 -6.53
N ILE A 810 20.82 32.48 -7.71
CA ILE A 810 20.76 31.18 -8.37
C ILE A 810 21.84 30.26 -7.84
N ALA A 811 23.07 30.73 -7.77
CA ALA A 811 24.24 29.96 -7.33
C ALA A 811 24.05 29.31 -5.96
N ARG A 812 23.41 30.02 -4.99
CA ARG A 812 23.12 29.47 -3.67
C ARG A 812 22.21 28.23 -3.74
N HIS A 813 21.15 28.27 -4.56
CA HIS A 813 20.21 27.16 -4.71
C HIS A 813 20.89 25.95 -5.35
N LEU A 814 21.69 26.19 -6.40
CA LEU A 814 22.38 25.13 -7.11
C LEU A 814 23.48 24.47 -6.26
N ARG A 815 24.23 25.24 -5.49
CA ARG A 815 25.22 24.68 -4.54
C ARG A 815 24.58 23.75 -3.50
N THR A 816 23.42 24.12 -2.97
CA THR A 816 22.71 23.24 -2.04
C THR A 816 22.32 21.90 -2.68
N LEU A 817 21.92 21.91 -3.95
CA LEU A 817 21.62 20.68 -4.70
C LEU A 817 22.90 19.85 -4.96
N VAL A 818 24.02 20.49 -5.25
CA VAL A 818 25.32 19.81 -5.38
C VAL A 818 25.77 19.22 -4.03
N ASP A 819 25.61 19.96 -2.93
CA ASP A 819 26.01 19.53 -1.58
C ASP A 819 25.28 18.23 -1.16
N VAL A 820 24.01 18.07 -1.54
CA VAL A 820 23.25 16.83 -1.28
C VAL A 820 23.54 15.70 -2.30
N GLY A 821 24.53 15.89 -3.18
CA GLY A 821 24.95 14.86 -4.15
C GLY A 821 24.07 14.73 -5.39
N LEU A 822 23.37 15.79 -5.80
CA LEU A 822 22.51 15.81 -7.00
C LEU A 822 23.13 16.53 -8.20
N GLY A 823 24.47 16.72 -8.21
CA GLY A 823 25.16 17.44 -9.27
C GLY A 823 24.89 16.89 -10.68
N TYR A 824 24.77 15.57 -10.81
CA TYR A 824 24.54 14.86 -12.08
C TYR A 824 23.09 14.95 -12.59
N VAL A 825 22.11 15.29 -11.74
CA VAL A 825 20.70 15.39 -12.12
C VAL A 825 20.47 16.63 -12.97
N ARG A 826 19.65 16.55 -14.03
CA ARG A 826 19.32 17.72 -14.86
C ARG A 826 18.29 18.61 -14.14
N LEU A 827 18.44 19.94 -14.26
CA LEU A 827 17.55 20.91 -13.63
C LEU A 827 16.08 20.71 -13.98
N GLY A 828 15.79 20.40 -15.25
CA GLY A 828 14.44 20.18 -15.77
C GLY A 828 13.99 18.72 -15.78
N GLN A 829 14.74 17.80 -15.15
CA GLN A 829 14.40 16.39 -15.14
C GLN A 829 13.00 16.16 -14.57
N PRO A 830 12.08 15.50 -15.28
CA PRO A 830 10.71 15.29 -14.82
C PRO A 830 10.65 14.50 -13.50
N ALA A 831 9.82 14.93 -12.58
CA ALA A 831 9.66 14.28 -11.27
C ALA A 831 9.40 12.76 -11.33
N PRO A 832 8.59 12.23 -12.28
CA PRO A 832 8.37 10.78 -12.40
C PRO A 832 9.61 9.96 -12.79
N THR A 833 10.64 10.61 -13.35
CA THR A 833 11.89 9.92 -13.74
C THR A 833 12.96 9.91 -12.65
N LEU A 834 12.74 10.67 -11.56
CA LEU A 834 13.63 10.66 -10.42
C LEU A 834 13.44 9.37 -9.60
N SER A 835 14.55 8.84 -9.07
CA SER A 835 14.48 7.79 -8.04
C SER A 835 13.91 8.33 -6.73
N GLY A 836 13.43 7.43 -5.85
CA GLY A 836 12.92 7.84 -4.54
C GLY A 836 13.96 8.61 -3.71
N GLY A 837 15.21 8.17 -3.71
CA GLY A 837 16.32 8.85 -3.03
C GLY A 837 16.68 10.22 -3.65
N GLU A 838 16.62 10.37 -4.97
CA GLU A 838 16.81 11.67 -5.63
C GLU A 838 15.70 12.65 -5.26
N ALA A 839 14.43 12.21 -5.30
CA ALA A 839 13.29 13.03 -4.92
C ALA A 839 13.40 13.49 -3.46
N GLN A 840 13.83 12.62 -2.56
CA GLN A 840 14.06 12.92 -1.15
C GLN A 840 15.16 13.96 -0.95
N ARG A 841 16.29 13.81 -1.67
CA ARG A 841 17.39 14.78 -1.61
C ARG A 841 17.00 16.15 -2.20
N VAL A 842 16.16 16.20 -3.25
CA VAL A 842 15.59 17.47 -3.75
C VAL A 842 14.75 18.16 -2.69
N LYS A 843 13.90 17.40 -1.95
CA LYS A 843 13.12 17.93 -0.82
C LYS A 843 14.01 18.49 0.27
N LEU A 844 15.04 17.73 0.65
CA LEU A 844 16.01 18.16 1.65
C LEU A 844 16.73 19.45 1.22
N ALA A 845 17.19 19.52 -0.03
CA ALA A 845 17.84 20.72 -0.58
C ALA A 845 16.91 21.94 -0.53
N ALA A 846 15.62 21.78 -0.83
CA ALA A 846 14.65 22.87 -0.76
C ALA A 846 14.45 23.39 0.67
N GLU A 847 14.49 22.52 1.68
CA GLU A 847 14.41 22.94 3.08
C GLU A 847 15.69 23.61 3.59
N LEU A 848 16.86 23.12 3.16
CA LEU A 848 18.16 23.71 3.49
C LEU A 848 18.32 25.17 3.00
N GLN A 849 17.60 25.57 1.98
CA GLN A 849 17.60 26.94 1.44
C GLN A 849 16.83 27.91 2.31
N LYS A 850 15.93 27.42 3.18
CA LYS A 850 15.15 28.26 4.09
C LYS A 850 16.01 28.71 5.26
N ARG A 851 15.66 29.84 5.86
CA ARG A 851 16.36 30.34 7.04
C ARG A 851 16.14 29.39 8.22
N ALA A 852 17.23 28.87 8.76
CA ALA A 852 17.16 28.01 9.93
C ALA A 852 16.83 28.85 11.19
N THR A 853 15.90 28.35 11.99
CA THR A 853 15.51 28.94 13.28
C THR A 853 16.25 28.32 14.45
N GLY A 854 16.88 27.14 14.25
CA GLY A 854 17.49 26.34 15.30
C GLY A 854 16.49 25.60 16.20
N ARG A 855 15.19 25.61 15.83
CA ARG A 855 14.09 24.96 16.57
C ARG A 855 13.23 24.07 15.66
N THR A 856 13.74 23.76 14.47
CA THR A 856 13.04 22.89 13.53
C THR A 856 13.42 21.43 13.76
N ILE A 857 12.43 20.54 13.73
CA ILE A 857 12.66 19.10 13.73
C ILE A 857 12.46 18.56 12.31
N TYR A 858 13.45 17.82 11.83
CA TYR A 858 13.43 17.12 10.55
C TYR A 858 13.18 15.64 10.80
N VAL A 859 12.19 15.06 10.14
CA VAL A 859 11.89 13.63 10.16
C VAL A 859 12.21 13.07 8.78
N LEU A 860 13.18 12.16 8.72
CA LEU A 860 13.64 11.52 7.49
C LEU A 860 13.36 10.02 7.56
N ASP A 861 12.79 9.50 6.50
CA ASP A 861 12.48 8.07 6.37
C ASP A 861 13.44 7.41 5.39
N GLU A 862 14.37 6.60 5.92
CA GLU A 862 15.40 5.87 5.18
C GLU A 862 16.14 6.74 4.13
N PRO A 863 16.79 7.84 4.54
CA PRO A 863 17.37 8.79 3.58
C PRO A 863 18.58 8.26 2.81
N THR A 864 19.12 7.11 3.17
CA THR A 864 20.26 6.47 2.47
C THR A 864 19.86 5.45 1.42
N THR A 865 18.55 5.25 1.23
CA THR A 865 18.03 4.33 0.22
C THR A 865 18.60 4.62 -1.17
N GLY A 866 19.19 3.61 -1.81
CA GLY A 866 19.77 3.71 -3.15
C GLY A 866 21.04 4.57 -3.24
N LEU A 867 21.72 4.82 -2.12
CA LEU A 867 22.94 5.62 -2.08
C LEU A 867 24.19 4.75 -1.97
N HIS A 868 25.18 5.09 -2.77
CA HIS A 868 26.53 4.59 -2.60
C HIS A 868 27.19 5.17 -1.33
N PHE A 869 28.16 4.49 -0.73
CA PHE A 869 28.89 4.91 0.48
C PHE A 869 29.37 6.37 0.43
N GLU A 870 29.90 6.81 -0.71
CA GLU A 870 30.36 8.19 -0.88
C GLU A 870 29.21 9.21 -0.86
N ASP A 871 28.05 8.85 -1.39
CA ASP A 871 26.86 9.71 -1.37
C ASP A 871 26.29 9.78 0.07
N ILE A 872 26.34 8.68 0.81
CA ILE A 872 25.98 8.63 2.24
C ILE A 872 26.90 9.57 3.04
N ARG A 873 28.20 9.52 2.82
CA ARG A 873 29.17 10.40 3.46
C ARG A 873 28.83 11.89 3.21
N ARG A 874 28.51 12.26 1.99
CA ARG A 874 28.09 13.64 1.63
C ARG A 874 26.79 14.03 2.32
N LEU A 875 25.79 13.14 2.33
CA LEU A 875 24.53 13.38 3.01
C LEU A 875 24.73 13.60 4.50
N LEU A 876 25.55 12.77 5.16
CA LEU A 876 25.85 12.91 6.59
C LEU A 876 26.48 14.26 6.93
N ILE A 877 27.40 14.79 6.10
CA ILE A 877 27.97 16.13 6.30
C ILE A 877 26.87 17.20 6.31
N VAL A 878 25.89 17.07 5.42
CA VAL A 878 24.77 18.01 5.35
C VAL A 878 23.86 17.89 6.56
N LEU A 879 23.54 16.69 7.00
CA LEU A 879 22.71 16.44 8.18
C LEU A 879 23.41 16.97 9.46
N GLN A 880 24.70 16.71 9.60
CA GLN A 880 25.48 17.21 10.74
C GLN A 880 25.46 18.74 10.80
N ARG A 881 25.65 19.44 9.67
CA ARG A 881 25.55 20.92 9.60
C ARG A 881 24.17 21.44 10.04
N LEU A 882 23.10 20.73 9.71
CA LEU A 882 21.74 21.10 10.16
C LEU A 882 21.60 20.99 11.67
N VAL A 883 22.16 19.95 12.28
CA VAL A 883 22.12 19.76 13.73
C VAL A 883 22.98 20.81 14.41
N ASP A 884 24.16 21.16 13.87
CA ASP A 884 25.06 22.20 14.38
C ASP A 884 24.40 23.59 14.44
N THR A 885 23.40 23.84 13.62
CA THR A 885 22.61 25.08 13.68
C THR A 885 21.48 25.02 14.72
N GLY A 886 21.44 24.01 15.60
CA GLY A 886 20.49 23.85 16.69
C GLY A 886 19.24 23.06 16.40
N ASN A 887 19.06 22.58 15.15
CA ASN A 887 17.91 21.78 14.77
C ASN A 887 18.01 20.33 15.28
N THR A 888 16.89 19.65 15.30
CA THR A 888 16.82 18.22 15.62
C THR A 888 16.57 17.42 14.36
N ILE A 889 17.27 16.31 14.21
CA ILE A 889 17.02 15.38 13.11
C ILE A 889 16.66 14.02 13.68
N VAL A 890 15.52 13.46 13.25
CA VAL A 890 15.09 12.10 13.53
C VAL A 890 15.13 11.32 12.22
N VAL A 891 15.96 10.29 12.15
CA VAL A 891 16.06 9.43 10.97
C VAL A 891 15.57 8.02 11.32
N ILE A 892 14.76 7.42 10.47
CA ILE A 892 14.53 5.98 10.49
C ILE A 892 15.61 5.36 9.62
N GLU A 893 16.44 4.48 10.16
CA GLU A 893 17.58 3.93 9.42
C GLU A 893 17.93 2.50 9.76
N HIS A 894 18.52 1.84 8.74
CA HIS A 894 19.08 0.51 8.81
C HIS A 894 20.58 0.50 8.48
N ASN A 895 21.07 1.55 7.83
CA ASN A 895 22.47 1.67 7.42
C ASN A 895 23.36 1.92 8.64
N LEU A 896 24.31 1.03 8.90
CA LEU A 896 25.21 1.09 10.06
C LEU A 896 26.12 2.33 10.04
N ASP A 897 26.47 2.85 8.87
CA ASP A 897 27.28 4.05 8.75
C ASP A 897 26.55 5.30 9.28
N VAL A 898 25.25 5.38 9.05
CA VAL A 898 24.42 6.45 9.62
C VAL A 898 24.23 6.24 11.12
N ILE A 899 23.90 4.99 11.51
CA ILE A 899 23.61 4.63 12.90
C ILE A 899 24.84 4.91 13.79
N LYS A 900 26.05 4.53 13.34
CA LYS A 900 27.28 4.79 14.11
C LYS A 900 27.64 6.27 14.22
N THR A 901 27.12 7.14 13.34
CA THR A 901 27.37 8.59 13.37
C THR A 901 26.30 9.37 14.13
N ALA A 902 25.19 8.75 14.53
CA ALA A 902 24.12 9.39 15.28
C ALA A 902 24.57 9.75 16.71
N ASP A 903 23.98 10.79 17.28
CA ASP A 903 24.20 11.20 18.67
C ASP A 903 23.41 10.34 19.64
N TRP A 904 22.22 9.88 19.23
CA TRP A 904 21.29 9.11 20.05
C TRP A 904 20.54 8.08 19.23
N LEU A 905 20.29 6.92 19.81
CA LEU A 905 19.51 5.83 19.19
C LEU A 905 18.24 5.54 20.00
N VAL A 906 17.21 5.16 19.27
CA VAL A 906 15.98 4.52 19.79
C VAL A 906 15.81 3.22 19.02
N ASP A 907 16.17 2.09 19.63
CA ASP A 907 16.11 0.79 18.99
C ASP A 907 14.81 0.08 19.30
N MET A 908 14.05 -0.27 18.23
CA MET A 908 12.75 -0.88 18.29
C MET A 908 12.82 -2.38 18.03
N GLY A 909 12.01 -3.16 18.75
CA GLY A 909 12.02 -4.60 18.57
C GLY A 909 11.19 -5.34 19.62
N PRO A 910 11.66 -6.52 20.07
CA PRO A 910 12.86 -7.26 19.59
C PRO A 910 12.69 -7.87 18.19
N GLU A 911 11.43 -8.20 17.78
CA GLU A 911 11.10 -8.82 16.50
C GLU A 911 10.20 -7.90 15.64
N GLY A 912 9.81 -8.37 14.45
CA GLY A 912 8.81 -7.73 13.60
C GLY A 912 7.38 -8.16 13.96
N GLY A 913 6.38 -7.40 13.51
CA GLY A 913 4.95 -7.73 13.63
C GLY A 913 4.48 -7.85 15.07
N SER A 914 3.79 -8.95 15.38
CA SER A 914 3.25 -9.24 16.72
C SER A 914 4.34 -9.44 17.77
N GLY A 915 5.54 -9.84 17.40
CA GLY A 915 6.70 -9.98 18.31
C GLY A 915 7.45 -8.67 18.59
N GLY A 916 7.09 -7.58 17.92
CA GLY A 916 7.73 -6.27 18.03
C GLY A 916 6.94 -5.24 18.84
N GLY A 917 7.13 -4.00 18.46
CA GLY A 917 6.35 -2.88 18.99
C GLY A 917 6.76 -2.39 20.37
N THR A 918 8.00 -2.61 20.80
CA THR A 918 8.58 -2.09 22.05
C THR A 918 9.91 -1.41 21.79
N VAL A 919 10.34 -0.53 22.69
CA VAL A 919 11.70 0.02 22.70
C VAL A 919 12.59 -0.99 23.43
N VAL A 920 13.63 -1.48 22.75
CA VAL A 920 14.60 -2.44 23.29
C VAL A 920 15.74 -1.74 23.98
N ALA A 921 16.24 -0.66 23.37
CA ALA A 921 17.35 0.10 23.90
C ALA A 921 17.25 1.58 23.49
N THR A 922 17.77 2.47 24.33
CA THR A 922 17.96 3.91 24.04
C THR A 922 19.29 4.35 24.60
N GLY A 923 19.97 5.27 23.93
CA GLY A 923 21.26 5.78 24.36
C GLY A 923 22.15 6.16 23.19
N THR A 924 23.41 6.36 23.44
CA THR A 924 24.41 6.53 22.39
C THR A 924 24.58 5.22 21.61
N PRO A 925 25.14 5.24 20.41
CA PRO A 925 25.47 4.01 19.67
C PRO A 925 26.28 3.01 20.50
N GLU A 926 27.19 3.49 21.32
CA GLU A 926 28.02 2.69 22.22
C GLU A 926 27.17 2.01 23.31
N ASP A 927 26.20 2.75 23.91
CA ASP A 927 25.30 2.19 24.91
C ASP A 927 24.43 1.06 24.32
N VAL A 928 23.86 1.29 23.12
CA VAL A 928 23.03 0.31 22.45
C VAL A 928 23.84 -0.92 22.02
N ALA A 929 25.10 -0.76 21.62
CA ALA A 929 26.01 -1.87 21.30
C ALA A 929 26.23 -2.83 22.48
N MET A 930 26.09 -2.36 23.71
CA MET A 930 26.23 -3.19 24.93
C MET A 930 24.97 -3.97 25.29
N VAL A 931 23.81 -3.64 24.67
CA VAL A 931 22.54 -4.29 24.98
C VAL A 931 22.41 -5.60 24.18
N SER A 932 22.51 -6.74 24.86
CA SER A 932 22.47 -8.08 24.24
C SER A 932 21.14 -8.41 23.53
N ALA A 933 20.03 -7.80 23.96
CA ALA A 933 18.72 -7.98 23.36
C ALA A 933 18.54 -7.18 22.06
N SER A 934 19.42 -6.19 21.80
CA SER A 934 19.37 -5.39 20.57
C SER A 934 20.04 -6.11 19.41
N HIS A 935 19.27 -6.41 18.36
CA HIS A 935 19.85 -6.94 17.11
C HIS A 935 20.74 -5.88 16.45
N THR A 936 20.29 -4.63 16.39
CA THR A 936 21.10 -3.50 15.89
C THR A 936 22.41 -3.36 16.67
N GLY A 937 22.32 -3.45 17.99
CA GLY A 937 23.50 -3.36 18.88
C GLY A 937 24.57 -4.39 18.60
N ARG A 938 24.19 -5.63 18.24
CA ARG A 938 25.15 -6.68 17.89
C ARG A 938 26.00 -6.32 16.68
N PHE A 939 25.36 -5.86 15.58
CA PHE A 939 26.07 -5.45 14.36
C PHE A 939 26.86 -4.16 14.58
N LEU A 940 26.31 -3.27 15.41
CA LEU A 940 26.97 -2.00 15.73
C LEU A 940 28.26 -2.20 16.55
N ALA A 941 28.29 -3.19 17.44
CA ALA A 941 29.50 -3.54 18.21
C ALA A 941 30.67 -3.90 17.32
N ASP A 942 30.43 -4.62 16.23
CA ASP A 942 31.48 -5.01 15.26
C ASP A 942 32.05 -3.76 14.54
N VAL A 943 31.16 -2.83 14.15
CA VAL A 943 31.55 -1.60 13.42
C VAL A 943 32.26 -0.57 14.34
N LEU A 944 31.91 -0.53 15.63
CA LEU A 944 32.52 0.35 16.62
C LEU A 944 33.83 -0.22 17.20
N GLY A 945 34.21 -1.46 16.83
CA GLY A 945 35.40 -2.12 17.35
C GLY A 945 35.35 -2.49 18.84
N THR A 946 34.13 -2.56 19.42
CA THR A 946 33.87 -2.89 20.83
C THR A 946 33.68 -4.40 21.07
N SER A 947 33.88 -5.22 20.04
CA SER A 947 33.66 -6.68 20.08
C SER A 947 34.76 -7.46 20.82
N HIS A 948 35.64 -6.81 21.59
CA HIS A 948 36.61 -7.50 22.45
C HIS A 948 35.91 -8.18 23.61
N ASP A 949 36.09 -9.52 23.67
CA ASP A 949 35.69 -10.47 24.72
C ASP A 949 34.18 -10.73 24.93
N ARG A 950 33.54 -11.34 23.94
CA ARG A 950 32.45 -12.28 24.29
C ARG A 950 32.99 -13.70 24.09
N GLY A 951 33.58 -14.22 25.18
CA GLY A 951 33.94 -15.63 25.27
C GLY A 951 32.76 -16.52 24.84
N VAL A 952 33.07 -17.45 23.96
CA VAL A 952 32.20 -18.57 23.58
C VAL A 952 31.70 -19.26 24.86
N ALA A 953 30.41 -19.19 25.15
CA ALA A 953 29.73 -20.07 26.07
C ALA A 953 28.48 -20.62 25.42
#